data_0f8e6b6cece975db89809b2b6bdb5bfa
#
_entry.id   0f8e6b6cece975db89809b2b6bdb5bfa
#
_cell.length_a   1.000
_cell.length_b   1.000
_cell.length_c   1.000
_cell.angle_alpha   90.00
_cell.angle_beta   90.00
_cell.angle_gamma   90.00
#
_symmetry.space_group_name_H-M   'P 1'
#
loop_
_entity.id
_entity.type
_entity.pdbx_description
1 polymer ?
#
loop_
_entity_poly.entity_id
_entity_poly.type
_entity_poly.pdbx_seq_one_letter_code
_entity_poly.pdbx_strand_id
1 'polypeptide(L)'
;MDSYLNILQILMKKILITFFLLTSLKFIAFSQAPNAAIHWSDSVFNSLNDDQRIAQLIILRESSYNQDGPVYYDSAITEAIKKYNIGGIVLFQGTPVKQADFINYFQSIAKTPLMVCIDAEWGLGMRLDSVAPLNHQMMLGAMNDSSLVYQYGKLVGRQCKRMGIQVNFAPVVDINNNPNNPVINDRSFGENKYKVARFGIAYMEGMQAEGVLSCAKHFPGHGDVSVDSHLDLPVINKSMAQLDSLELYPFKRMFAAGVPSVMTAHLYVPAIDPTPNTATSLSKKAVTGLLRDKLHFDGLSITDALGMKGVAKYFPGGQIAVQSLIAGNDILDLPENVDSAIAKIRQAIDSNQLSWNDIYEKCKKVLTYKYMYGVANAQPINTDNLAFDLNKGIPEMKKLVAENAITVLSNKDQGFFPLTADNKKIAYLGIGIDSANTFASRLQNDLKADAFYFNYKEDATRIASTVELIKKSYNTVVIGVHDYNRYPRNNFGISNDALNLIKQIQQGSGSEYKTILFDFGNPYALKNFCDAKNLVACYEDDSITQNAAADILEGKIIPKGTLPVTVCPEYKFGSGIISKRIMPLATPDEEGINGLQMTHEIDSLANLGIATKSYPGCIVLIARHGKIIFEKAYGTYNYDTPEPVNLNSIYDMASVTKICATTLGVMKLYDEGKLRLDKTLGTYLPWLRKSDKANLNIEKVLLHQAGLVADVVFYLKTVDPKTGKPLPQYFQPDSSAEFSVRVAQNLYLKTGYDKTMNQSIADSKLLPGEKYVYSDNDFILMADVVRAISGLRIDKYVDKYFYKPMGLHSIGFNPRNRFDTNLVAPTELDSYFRFQ
;
A
#
# COMPACT_ATOMS: atom_id res chain seq x y z
N MET A 1 -45.54 22.57 10.59
CA MET A 1 -44.63 22.09 9.54
C MET A 1 -43.85 23.25 8.92
N ASP A 2 -44.49 24.38 8.66
CA ASP A 2 -43.80 25.55 8.02
C ASP A 2 -42.73 26.26 8.87
N SER A 3 -42.86 26.26 10.19
CA SER A 3 -41.84 26.83 11.08
C SER A 3 -40.54 26.02 11.15
N TYR A 4 -40.63 24.70 10.99
CA TYR A 4 -39.43 23.81 10.94
C TYR A 4 -38.71 23.92 9.60
N LEU A 5 -39.40 24.09 8.50
CA LEU A 5 -38.81 24.28 7.18
C LEU A 5 -38.06 25.63 7.09
N ASN A 6 -38.58 26.70 7.71
CA ASN A 6 -37.92 27.99 7.76
C ASN A 6 -36.64 27.98 8.62
N ILE A 7 -36.60 27.24 9.74
CA ILE A 7 -35.44 27.08 10.59
C ILE A 7 -34.38 26.27 9.84
N LEU A 8 -34.79 25.21 9.12
CA LEU A 8 -33.85 24.38 8.31
C LEU A 8 -33.23 25.19 7.16
N GLN A 9 -34.03 26.03 6.49
CA GLN A 9 -33.51 26.91 5.42
C GLN A 9 -32.54 27.98 5.93
N ILE A 10 -32.80 28.53 7.12
CA ILE A 10 -31.91 29.52 7.76
C ILE A 10 -30.63 28.84 8.23
N LEU A 11 -30.71 27.63 8.79
CA LEU A 11 -29.53 26.84 9.14
C LEU A 11 -28.67 26.46 7.90
N MET A 12 -29.34 26.00 6.84
CA MET A 12 -28.63 25.67 5.57
C MET A 12 -27.97 26.91 4.95
N LYS A 13 -28.66 28.09 4.95
CA LYS A 13 -28.01 29.34 4.50
C LYS A 13 -26.81 29.75 5.36
N LYS A 14 -26.90 29.61 6.68
CA LYS A 14 -25.76 29.89 7.59
C LYS A 14 -24.62 28.90 7.38
N ILE A 15 -24.91 27.62 7.20
CA ILE A 15 -23.91 26.59 6.89
C ILE A 15 -23.27 26.88 5.52
N LEU A 16 -24.03 27.26 4.49
CA LEU A 16 -23.49 27.63 3.18
C LEU A 16 -22.60 28.87 3.24
N ILE A 17 -23.01 29.90 4.00
CA ILE A 17 -22.22 31.13 4.18
C ILE A 17 -20.94 30.85 4.99
N THR A 18 -21.01 30.00 6.02
CA THR A 18 -19.83 29.60 6.80
C THR A 18 -18.90 28.68 5.96
N PHE A 19 -19.46 27.84 5.11
CA PHE A 19 -18.71 27.02 4.18
C PHE A 19 -18.02 27.86 3.10
N PHE A 20 -18.71 28.89 2.58
CA PHE A 20 -18.14 29.84 1.61
C PHE A 20 -17.03 30.71 2.23
N LEU A 21 -17.19 31.13 3.51
CA LEU A 21 -16.15 31.84 4.27
C LEU A 21 -14.97 30.97 4.64
N LEU A 22 -15.18 29.68 4.99
CA LEU A 22 -14.10 28.73 5.29
C LEU A 22 -13.36 28.28 4.02
N THR A 23 -14.04 28.14 2.90
CA THR A 23 -13.40 27.86 1.61
C THR A 23 -12.65 29.07 1.07
N SER A 24 -13.16 30.29 1.27
CA SER A 24 -12.44 31.52 0.92
C SER A 24 -11.22 31.75 1.82
N LEU A 25 -11.27 31.39 3.11
CA LEU A 25 -10.09 31.45 3.99
C LEU A 25 -9.02 30.39 3.64
N LYS A 26 -9.41 29.19 3.19
CA LYS A 26 -8.46 28.22 2.62
C LYS A 26 -7.92 28.66 1.26
N PHE A 27 -8.73 29.29 0.42
CA PHE A 27 -8.29 29.90 -0.85
C PHE A 27 -7.32 31.08 -0.61
N ILE A 28 -7.50 31.87 0.45
CA ILE A 28 -6.58 32.97 0.80
C ILE A 28 -5.25 32.42 1.32
N ALA A 29 -5.22 31.34 2.10
CA ALA A 29 -3.97 30.68 2.53
C ALA A 29 -3.23 29.99 1.38
N PHE A 30 -3.95 29.40 0.40
CA PHE A 30 -3.35 28.83 -0.81
C PHE A 30 -2.90 29.89 -1.84
N SER A 31 -3.51 31.09 -1.85
CA SER A 31 -3.11 32.18 -2.75
C SER A 31 -1.86 32.95 -2.28
N GLN A 32 -1.48 32.90 -1.00
CA GLN A 32 -0.26 33.54 -0.50
C GLN A 32 1.01 32.70 -0.79
N ALA A 33 0.94 31.39 -0.79
CA ALA A 33 2.08 30.54 -1.11
C ALA A 33 2.52 30.64 -2.59
N PRO A 34 1.62 30.62 -3.60
CA PRO A 34 1.98 30.91 -4.99
C PRO A 34 2.62 32.28 -5.19
N ASN A 35 2.11 33.34 -4.56
CA ASN A 35 2.66 34.68 -4.69
C ASN A 35 4.09 34.77 -4.12
N ALA A 36 4.35 34.20 -2.94
CA ALA A 36 5.69 34.20 -2.36
C ALA A 36 6.70 33.41 -3.23
N ALA A 37 6.28 32.29 -3.80
CA ALA A 37 7.10 31.49 -4.72
C ALA A 37 7.43 32.28 -6.00
N ILE A 38 6.45 32.98 -6.57
CA ILE A 38 6.64 33.82 -7.75
C ILE A 38 7.59 34.99 -7.44
N HIS A 39 7.39 35.68 -6.33
CA HIS A 39 8.26 36.78 -5.92
C HIS A 39 9.71 36.34 -5.70
N TRP A 40 9.92 35.21 -5.01
CA TRP A 40 11.25 34.67 -4.82
C TRP A 40 11.88 34.26 -6.16
N SER A 41 11.13 33.55 -7.00
CA SER A 41 11.56 33.12 -8.34
C SER A 41 11.98 34.31 -9.19
N ASP A 42 11.15 35.37 -9.26
CA ASP A 42 11.48 36.58 -10.00
C ASP A 42 12.70 37.32 -9.43
N SER A 43 12.84 37.41 -8.10
CA SER A 43 14.01 38.01 -7.46
C SER A 43 15.30 37.27 -7.81
N VAL A 44 15.31 35.94 -7.71
CA VAL A 44 16.47 35.11 -8.08
C VAL A 44 16.74 35.23 -9.58
N PHE A 45 15.72 35.06 -10.43
CA PHE A 45 15.83 35.13 -11.88
C PHE A 45 16.49 36.47 -12.35
N ASN A 46 16.06 37.58 -11.75
CA ASN A 46 16.61 38.91 -12.09
C ASN A 46 18.07 39.08 -11.63
N SER A 47 18.55 38.32 -10.67
CA SER A 47 19.94 38.32 -10.23
C SER A 47 20.87 37.45 -11.08
N LEU A 48 20.32 36.63 -11.99
CA LEU A 48 21.05 35.72 -12.85
C LEU A 48 21.41 36.34 -14.18
N ASN A 49 22.61 36.05 -14.67
CA ASN A 49 22.95 36.28 -16.10
C ASN A 49 22.38 35.15 -16.97
N ASP A 50 22.50 35.28 -18.27
CA ASP A 50 21.88 34.34 -19.21
C ASP A 50 22.44 32.92 -19.14
N ASP A 51 23.79 32.76 -18.96
CA ASP A 51 24.39 31.44 -18.77
C ASP A 51 23.88 30.78 -17.48
N GLN A 52 23.71 31.56 -16.44
CA GLN A 52 23.18 31.07 -15.15
C GLN A 52 21.71 30.69 -15.28
N ARG A 53 20.91 31.40 -16.08
CA ARG A 53 19.50 31.01 -16.37
C ARG A 53 19.42 29.70 -17.12
N ILE A 54 20.30 29.46 -18.11
CA ILE A 54 20.41 28.15 -18.77
C ILE A 54 20.83 27.09 -17.75
N ALA A 55 21.87 27.38 -16.96
CA ALA A 55 22.41 26.42 -15.99
C ALA A 55 21.44 26.01 -14.87
N GLN A 56 20.44 26.86 -14.54
CA GLN A 56 19.37 26.49 -13.61
C GLN A 56 18.51 25.32 -14.13
N LEU A 57 18.53 25.02 -15.41
CA LEU A 57 17.83 23.87 -16.02
C LEU A 57 18.65 22.59 -16.00
N ILE A 58 19.89 22.61 -15.50
CA ILE A 58 20.84 21.48 -15.54
C ILE A 58 21.04 20.92 -14.13
N ILE A 59 20.92 19.61 -14.02
CA ILE A 59 21.30 18.83 -12.82
C ILE A 59 22.41 17.87 -13.16
N LEU A 60 23.41 17.77 -12.29
CA LEU A 60 24.66 17.01 -12.52
C LEU A 60 24.77 15.82 -11.57
N ARG A 61 25.45 14.78 -12.04
CA ARG A 61 25.76 13.59 -11.26
C ARG A 61 26.83 13.90 -10.21
N GLU A 62 26.53 13.58 -8.96
CA GLU A 62 27.47 13.78 -7.84
C GLU A 62 28.45 12.60 -7.71
N SER A 63 27.99 11.37 -7.94
CA SER A 63 28.83 10.18 -7.80
C SER A 63 28.49 9.10 -8.82
N SER A 64 29.39 8.12 -8.95
CA SER A 64 29.20 6.89 -9.71
C SER A 64 29.88 5.73 -8.98
N TYR A 65 29.86 4.53 -9.55
CA TYR A 65 30.52 3.35 -9.02
C TYR A 65 31.45 2.74 -10.07
N ASN A 66 32.66 2.36 -9.66
CA ASN A 66 33.57 1.57 -10.47
C ASN A 66 34.02 0.32 -9.70
N GLN A 67 35.01 -0.40 -10.21
CA GLN A 67 35.52 -1.64 -9.59
C GLN A 67 36.16 -1.41 -8.20
N ASP A 68 36.63 -0.20 -7.93
CA ASP A 68 37.30 0.18 -6.69
C ASP A 68 36.34 0.82 -5.66
N GLY A 69 35.08 1.03 -6.03
CA GLY A 69 34.02 1.63 -5.19
C GLY A 69 33.44 2.92 -5.71
N PRO A 70 32.83 3.76 -4.83
CA PRO A 70 32.24 5.04 -5.21
C PRO A 70 33.28 6.04 -5.72
N VAL A 71 32.99 6.68 -6.84
CA VAL A 71 33.75 7.79 -7.43
C VAL A 71 32.93 9.06 -7.30
N TYR A 72 33.53 10.12 -6.77
CA TYR A 72 32.86 11.42 -6.55
C TYR A 72 33.35 12.46 -7.53
N TYR A 73 32.43 13.32 -7.98
CA TYR A 73 32.70 14.38 -8.97
C TYR A 73 32.72 15.77 -8.32
N ASP A 74 33.11 15.84 -7.04
CA ASP A 74 33.09 17.05 -6.19
C ASP A 74 33.82 18.25 -6.83
N SER A 75 34.99 18.04 -7.41
CA SER A 75 35.73 19.10 -8.09
C SER A 75 35.01 19.65 -9.32
N ALA A 76 34.46 18.80 -10.17
CA ALA A 76 33.73 19.20 -11.37
C ALA A 76 32.43 19.93 -11.02
N ILE A 77 31.70 19.44 -9.99
CA ILE A 77 30.48 20.11 -9.49
C ILE A 77 30.82 21.45 -8.86
N THR A 78 31.89 21.53 -8.05
CA THR A 78 32.34 22.80 -7.46
C THR A 78 32.65 23.84 -8.54
N GLU A 79 33.33 23.43 -9.62
CA GLU A 79 33.64 24.31 -10.78
C GLU A 79 32.34 24.75 -11.48
N ALA A 80 31.41 23.81 -11.75
CA ALA A 80 30.14 24.11 -12.39
C ALA A 80 29.25 25.05 -11.53
N ILE A 81 29.22 24.89 -10.22
CA ILE A 81 28.53 25.80 -9.30
C ILE A 81 29.12 27.21 -9.37
N LYS A 82 30.43 27.34 -9.24
CA LYS A 82 31.13 28.65 -9.24
C LYS A 82 31.03 29.38 -10.60
N LYS A 83 31.16 28.63 -11.69
CA LYS A 83 31.17 29.18 -13.04
C LYS A 83 29.78 29.50 -13.56
N TYR A 84 28.82 28.56 -13.37
CA TYR A 84 27.52 28.60 -14.02
C TYR A 84 26.36 28.70 -13.06
N ASN A 85 26.55 28.48 -11.76
CA ASN A 85 25.45 28.44 -10.79
C ASN A 85 24.36 27.45 -11.20
N ILE A 86 24.72 26.17 -11.38
CA ILE A 86 23.84 25.08 -11.87
C ILE A 86 22.58 24.89 -11.05
N GLY A 87 21.54 24.26 -11.65
CA GLY A 87 20.24 24.06 -11.04
C GLY A 87 20.20 23.04 -9.89
N GLY A 88 20.97 21.96 -9.99
CA GLY A 88 20.92 20.91 -8.97
C GLY A 88 21.93 19.80 -9.17
N ILE A 89 21.85 18.81 -8.30
CA ILE A 89 22.66 17.60 -8.29
C ILE A 89 21.80 16.35 -8.10
N VAL A 90 22.27 15.21 -8.63
CA VAL A 90 21.68 13.87 -8.40
C VAL A 90 22.67 13.03 -7.61
N LEU A 91 22.21 12.51 -6.48
CA LEU A 91 22.97 11.59 -5.65
C LEU A 91 22.89 10.16 -6.22
N PHE A 92 23.98 9.46 -6.20
CA PHE A 92 24.04 8.05 -6.57
C PHE A 92 24.67 7.24 -5.41
N GLN A 93 25.90 6.78 -5.53
CA GLN A 93 26.55 5.89 -4.58
C GLN A 93 27.30 6.64 -3.49
N GLY A 94 27.49 6.01 -2.36
CA GLY A 94 28.30 6.48 -1.25
C GLY A 94 27.63 6.38 0.10
N THR A 95 28.37 6.71 1.17
CA THR A 95 27.80 6.69 2.53
C THR A 95 26.91 7.91 2.77
N PRO A 96 25.86 7.80 3.59
CA PRO A 96 24.98 8.93 3.93
C PRO A 96 25.74 10.16 4.45
N VAL A 97 26.72 9.94 5.30
CA VAL A 97 27.51 11.04 5.90
C VAL A 97 28.31 11.77 4.82
N LYS A 98 29.01 11.04 3.94
CA LYS A 98 29.79 11.64 2.85
C LYS A 98 28.91 12.44 1.89
N GLN A 99 27.75 11.88 1.55
CA GLN A 99 26.77 12.57 0.70
C GLN A 99 26.20 13.84 1.38
N ALA A 100 25.91 13.77 2.68
CA ALA A 100 25.46 14.94 3.45
C ALA A 100 26.52 16.05 3.52
N ASP A 101 27.80 15.67 3.70
CA ASP A 101 28.92 16.62 3.70
C ASP A 101 29.05 17.33 2.35
N PHE A 102 28.90 16.60 1.22
CA PHE A 102 28.91 17.19 -0.11
C PHE A 102 27.71 18.13 -0.33
N ILE A 103 26.50 17.70 0.05
CA ILE A 103 25.32 18.58 -0.04
C ILE A 103 25.56 19.87 0.74
N ASN A 104 26.00 19.75 2.00
CA ASN A 104 26.28 20.92 2.87
C ASN A 104 27.32 21.85 2.23
N TYR A 105 28.43 21.27 1.73
CA TYR A 105 29.46 22.03 1.04
C TYR A 105 28.96 22.73 -0.22
N PHE A 106 28.29 22.00 -1.13
CA PHE A 106 27.78 22.56 -2.37
C PHE A 106 26.71 23.64 -2.13
N GLN A 107 25.82 23.44 -1.17
CA GLN A 107 24.84 24.45 -0.77
C GLN A 107 25.51 25.71 -0.20
N SER A 108 26.63 25.57 0.53
CA SER A 108 27.36 26.71 1.11
C SER A 108 28.05 27.60 0.08
N ILE A 109 28.44 27.05 -1.07
CA ILE A 109 29.11 27.79 -2.14
C ILE A 109 28.15 28.20 -3.28
N ALA A 110 26.95 27.64 -3.32
CA ALA A 110 25.96 27.94 -4.35
C ALA A 110 25.35 29.31 -4.16
N LYS A 111 25.35 30.15 -5.21
CA LYS A 111 24.67 31.46 -5.21
C LYS A 111 23.14 31.32 -5.20
N THR A 112 22.63 30.34 -5.95
CA THR A 112 21.22 29.92 -5.92
C THR A 112 21.18 28.54 -5.31
N PRO A 113 20.38 28.26 -4.27
CA PRO A 113 20.31 26.96 -3.66
C PRO A 113 20.04 25.81 -4.66
N LEU A 114 20.79 24.71 -4.53
CA LEU A 114 20.73 23.58 -5.43
C LEU A 114 19.52 22.69 -5.12
N MET A 115 18.84 22.21 -6.16
CA MET A 115 17.89 21.12 -6.07
C MET A 115 18.64 19.80 -5.93
N VAL A 116 18.43 19.07 -4.85
CA VAL A 116 19.04 17.76 -4.60
C VAL A 116 18.06 16.66 -4.98
N CYS A 117 18.47 15.81 -5.91
CA CYS A 117 17.67 14.75 -6.50
C CYS A 117 18.27 13.37 -6.18
N ILE A 118 17.47 12.32 -6.26
CA ILE A 118 17.89 10.92 -6.15
C ILE A 118 16.93 9.99 -6.89
N ASP A 119 17.44 8.83 -7.35
CA ASP A 119 16.64 7.64 -7.62
C ASP A 119 16.56 6.79 -6.36
N ALA A 120 15.44 6.81 -5.66
CA ALA A 120 15.20 6.00 -4.47
C ALA A 120 13.84 5.29 -4.56
N GLU A 121 13.69 4.45 -5.60
CA GLU A 121 12.45 3.72 -5.89
C GLU A 121 12.06 2.76 -4.76
N TRP A 122 13.04 2.16 -4.10
CA TRP A 122 12.89 1.34 -2.89
C TRP A 122 13.70 1.91 -1.71
N GLY A 123 13.55 3.21 -1.50
CA GLY A 123 14.21 3.96 -0.44
C GLY A 123 15.68 4.28 -0.74
N LEU A 124 16.32 5.01 0.18
CA LEU A 124 17.70 5.47 -0.02
C LEU A 124 18.72 4.33 -0.10
N GLY A 125 18.38 3.15 0.44
CA GLY A 125 19.21 1.95 0.30
C GLY A 125 19.37 1.43 -1.14
N MET A 126 18.59 1.99 -2.11
CA MET A 126 18.86 1.78 -3.54
C MET A 126 20.21 2.35 -3.97
N ARG A 127 20.68 3.39 -3.30
CA ARG A 127 21.87 4.17 -3.68
C ARG A 127 22.92 4.30 -2.58
N LEU A 128 22.48 4.46 -1.33
CA LEU A 128 23.38 4.80 -0.24
C LEU A 128 23.80 3.56 0.56
N ASP A 129 25.09 3.44 0.77
CA ASP A 129 25.69 2.42 1.64
C ASP A 129 25.19 2.59 3.08
N SER A 130 25.15 1.51 3.85
CA SER A 130 24.70 1.51 5.25
C SER A 130 23.22 1.91 5.48
N VAL A 131 22.42 2.05 4.42
CA VAL A 131 20.98 2.14 4.47
C VAL A 131 20.41 0.85 3.89
N ALA A 132 19.57 0.14 4.64
CA ALA A 132 18.95 -1.07 4.16
C ALA A 132 17.92 -0.72 3.04
N PRO A 133 17.89 -1.46 1.92
CA PRO A 133 16.89 -1.27 0.91
C PRO A 133 15.52 -1.73 1.41
N LEU A 134 14.48 -1.02 0.99
CA LEU A 134 13.10 -1.45 1.12
C LEU A 134 12.75 -2.46 -0.01
N ASN A 135 11.53 -2.98 0.01
CA ASN A 135 11.07 -3.93 -1.00
C ASN A 135 10.83 -3.28 -2.36
N HIS A 136 11.08 -4.03 -3.44
CA HIS A 136 10.81 -3.57 -4.81
C HIS A 136 9.31 -3.40 -5.07
N GLN A 137 8.97 -2.54 -6.03
CA GLN A 137 7.59 -2.22 -6.34
C GLN A 137 6.77 -3.44 -6.81
N MET A 138 7.39 -4.46 -7.41
CA MET A 138 6.73 -5.71 -7.79
C MET A 138 6.15 -6.45 -6.57
N MET A 139 6.88 -6.48 -5.46
CA MET A 139 6.38 -7.04 -4.21
C MET A 139 5.26 -6.19 -3.62
N LEU A 140 5.37 -4.85 -3.67
CA LEU A 140 4.26 -3.96 -3.30
C LEU A 140 3.03 -4.24 -4.17
N GLY A 141 3.23 -4.49 -5.48
CA GLY A 141 2.19 -4.87 -6.42
C GLY A 141 1.44 -6.16 -6.07
N ALA A 142 2.04 -7.05 -5.27
CA ALA A 142 1.36 -8.25 -4.78
C ALA A 142 0.39 -7.97 -3.62
N MET A 143 0.55 -6.85 -2.91
CA MET A 143 -0.39 -6.44 -1.87
C MET A 143 -1.74 -6.01 -2.45
N ASN A 144 -2.75 -5.92 -1.60
CA ASN A 144 -4.08 -5.44 -1.96
C ASN A 144 -4.44 -4.10 -1.30
N ASP A 145 -3.68 -3.69 -0.29
CA ASP A 145 -3.91 -2.49 0.51
C ASP A 145 -3.01 -1.33 0.04
N SER A 146 -3.60 -0.32 -0.63
CA SER A 146 -2.87 0.87 -1.06
C SER A 146 -2.49 1.81 0.10
N SER A 147 -3.11 1.68 1.28
CA SER A 147 -2.72 2.47 2.44
C SER A 147 -1.32 2.10 2.95
N LEU A 148 -0.92 0.85 2.81
CA LEU A 148 0.45 0.41 3.11
C LEU A 148 1.46 1.00 2.11
N VAL A 149 1.07 1.15 0.83
CA VAL A 149 1.91 1.81 -0.18
C VAL A 149 2.06 3.30 0.12
N TYR A 150 1.01 3.96 0.61
CA TYR A 150 1.10 5.34 1.10
C TYR A 150 2.09 5.45 2.28
N GLN A 151 2.00 4.55 3.27
CA GLN A 151 2.93 4.53 4.41
C GLN A 151 4.37 4.26 3.96
N TYR A 152 4.56 3.39 2.98
CA TYR A 152 5.84 3.12 2.34
C TYR A 152 6.39 4.39 1.68
N GLY A 153 5.61 5.07 0.84
CA GLY A 153 6.00 6.34 0.22
C GLY A 153 6.33 7.42 1.26
N LYS A 154 5.58 7.46 2.37
CA LYS A 154 5.86 8.36 3.49
C LYS A 154 7.19 8.07 4.19
N LEU A 155 7.55 6.78 4.36
CA LEU A 155 8.85 6.39 4.90
C LEU A 155 9.99 6.84 3.96
N VAL A 156 9.86 6.60 2.65
CA VAL A 156 10.85 7.07 1.66
C VAL A 156 10.95 8.60 1.66
N GLY A 157 9.82 9.30 1.74
CA GLY A 157 9.78 10.76 1.88
C GLY A 157 10.53 11.26 3.12
N ARG A 158 10.35 10.61 4.27
CA ARG A 158 11.11 10.94 5.51
C ARG A 158 12.62 10.73 5.35
N GLN A 159 13.02 9.65 4.69
CA GLN A 159 14.44 9.42 4.38
C GLN A 159 15.01 10.55 3.50
N CYS A 160 14.31 10.89 2.41
CA CYS A 160 14.71 12.00 1.52
C CYS A 160 14.83 13.32 2.30
N LYS A 161 13.82 13.66 3.09
CA LYS A 161 13.82 14.89 3.90
C LYS A 161 14.98 14.93 4.89
N ARG A 162 15.28 13.80 5.58
CA ARG A 162 16.39 13.69 6.52
C ARG A 162 17.75 13.89 5.87
N MET A 163 17.88 13.50 4.58
CA MET A 163 19.06 13.68 3.75
C MET A 163 19.10 15.02 2.99
N GLY A 164 18.15 15.93 3.21
CA GLY A 164 18.09 17.20 2.48
C GLY A 164 17.81 17.03 1.00
N ILE A 165 17.14 15.94 0.59
CA ILE A 165 16.75 15.64 -0.80
C ILE A 165 15.34 16.18 -1.03
N GLN A 166 15.17 17.00 -2.08
CA GLN A 166 13.88 17.59 -2.43
C GLN A 166 13.15 16.82 -3.52
N VAL A 167 13.86 16.08 -4.38
CA VAL A 167 13.27 15.36 -5.52
C VAL A 167 13.65 13.90 -5.47
N ASN A 168 12.65 13.02 -5.45
CA ASN A 168 12.86 11.59 -5.69
C ASN A 168 12.28 11.21 -7.06
N PHE A 169 13.12 10.64 -7.93
CA PHE A 169 12.70 10.09 -9.23
C PHE A 169 11.94 8.76 -9.05
N ALA A 170 10.81 8.85 -8.38
CA ALA A 170 9.87 7.77 -8.07
C ALA A 170 8.44 8.34 -7.93
N PRO A 171 7.40 7.52 -8.10
CA PRO A 171 7.41 6.09 -8.38
C PRO A 171 7.58 5.74 -9.86
N VAL A 172 7.97 4.47 -10.13
CA VAL A 172 7.85 3.86 -11.46
C VAL A 172 6.40 3.48 -11.69
N VAL A 173 5.79 4.05 -12.74
CA VAL A 173 4.40 3.79 -13.13
C VAL A 173 4.28 3.12 -14.50
N ASP A 174 5.38 2.55 -14.98
CA ASP A 174 5.42 1.70 -16.16
C ASP A 174 4.63 0.41 -15.88
N ILE A 175 3.82 -0.02 -16.85
CA ILE A 175 3.07 -1.27 -16.78
C ILE A 175 3.95 -2.38 -17.34
N ASN A 176 4.44 -3.29 -16.50
CA ASN A 176 5.33 -4.35 -16.96
C ASN A 176 4.53 -5.54 -17.52
N ASN A 177 4.19 -5.49 -18.79
CA ASN A 177 3.48 -6.54 -19.52
C ASN A 177 4.42 -7.42 -20.37
N ASN A 178 5.72 -7.18 -20.32
CA ASN A 178 6.74 -8.01 -20.96
C ASN A 178 7.62 -8.67 -19.88
N PRO A 179 7.52 -9.99 -19.66
CA PRO A 179 8.32 -10.70 -18.65
C PRO A 179 9.82 -10.68 -18.95
N ASN A 180 10.23 -10.40 -20.18
CA ASN A 180 11.62 -10.31 -20.61
C ASN A 180 12.16 -8.87 -20.60
N ASN A 181 11.41 -7.90 -20.09
CA ASN A 181 11.86 -6.52 -19.97
C ASN A 181 13.15 -6.46 -19.13
N PRO A 182 14.29 -5.98 -19.68
CA PRO A 182 15.56 -5.99 -18.96
C PRO A 182 15.74 -4.78 -18.03
N VAL A 183 14.82 -3.81 -18.04
CA VAL A 183 14.98 -2.51 -17.36
C VAL A 183 13.93 -2.32 -16.27
N ILE A 184 12.67 -2.50 -16.60
CA ILE A 184 11.54 -2.23 -15.68
C ILE A 184 11.31 -3.42 -14.77
N ASN A 185 10.81 -4.53 -15.29
CA ASN A 185 10.63 -5.78 -14.57
C ASN A 185 10.09 -5.60 -13.13
N ASP A 186 10.87 -5.97 -12.11
CA ASP A 186 10.52 -5.88 -10.68
C ASP A 186 10.46 -4.44 -10.11
N ARG A 187 10.86 -3.43 -10.89
CA ARG A 187 10.67 -2.01 -10.57
C ARG A 187 9.23 -1.53 -10.73
N SER A 188 8.39 -2.27 -11.50
CA SER A 188 6.97 -1.98 -11.69
C SER A 188 6.09 -2.55 -10.58
N PHE A 189 4.93 -1.94 -10.33
CA PHE A 189 3.86 -2.55 -9.51
C PHE A 189 3.14 -3.73 -10.19
N GLY A 190 3.48 -4.06 -11.45
CA GLY A 190 2.94 -5.19 -12.19
C GLY A 190 2.36 -4.84 -13.56
N GLU A 191 1.46 -5.70 -14.06
CA GLU A 191 0.91 -5.59 -15.43
C GLU A 191 -0.47 -4.93 -15.51
N ASN A 192 -1.14 -4.74 -14.36
CA ASN A 192 -2.49 -4.17 -14.34
C ASN A 192 -2.44 -2.65 -14.23
N LYS A 193 -2.87 -1.95 -15.28
CA LYS A 193 -2.85 -0.48 -15.37
C LYS A 193 -3.57 0.23 -14.21
N TYR A 194 -4.65 -0.34 -13.70
CA TYR A 194 -5.44 0.24 -12.62
C TYR A 194 -4.69 0.13 -11.29
N LYS A 195 -4.10 -1.03 -11.01
CA LYS A 195 -3.30 -1.25 -9.81
C LYS A 195 -2.03 -0.41 -9.82
N VAL A 196 -1.32 -0.36 -10.96
CA VAL A 196 -0.14 0.49 -11.15
C VAL A 196 -0.47 1.96 -10.88
N ALA A 197 -1.57 2.48 -11.45
CA ALA A 197 -2.00 3.85 -11.21
C ALA A 197 -2.34 4.10 -9.73
N ARG A 198 -3.16 3.24 -9.12
CA ARG A 198 -3.58 3.38 -7.71
C ARG A 198 -2.39 3.35 -6.75
N PHE A 199 -1.47 2.42 -6.95
CA PHE A 199 -0.29 2.27 -6.09
C PHE A 199 0.74 3.35 -6.34
N GLY A 200 0.91 3.78 -7.60
CA GLY A 200 1.74 4.94 -7.94
C GLY A 200 1.24 6.22 -7.25
N ILE A 201 -0.08 6.47 -7.27
CA ILE A 201 -0.69 7.61 -6.58
C ILE A 201 -0.47 7.52 -5.07
N ALA A 202 -0.72 6.36 -4.44
CA ALA A 202 -0.51 6.20 -3.00
C ALA A 202 0.95 6.41 -2.59
N TYR A 203 1.90 5.90 -3.37
CA TYR A 203 3.34 6.11 -3.15
C TYR A 203 3.69 7.61 -3.26
N MET A 204 3.24 8.27 -4.32
CA MET A 204 3.42 9.70 -4.56
C MET A 204 2.89 10.54 -3.39
N GLU A 205 1.62 10.32 -3.01
CA GLU A 205 0.97 11.06 -1.92
C GLU A 205 1.71 10.88 -0.58
N GLY A 206 2.23 9.68 -0.33
CA GLY A 206 3.05 9.41 0.85
C GLY A 206 4.32 10.28 0.87
N MET A 207 5.06 10.38 -0.24
CA MET A 207 6.24 11.24 -0.35
C MET A 207 5.89 12.72 -0.25
N GLN A 208 4.82 13.15 -0.92
CA GLN A 208 4.37 14.55 -0.89
C GLN A 208 3.92 14.99 0.51
N ALA A 209 3.36 14.09 1.31
CA ALA A 209 3.02 14.37 2.71
C ALA A 209 4.25 14.73 3.57
N GLU A 210 5.45 14.33 3.17
CA GLU A 210 6.72 14.72 3.79
C GLU A 210 7.40 15.91 3.10
N GLY A 211 6.77 16.49 2.06
CA GLY A 211 7.27 17.64 1.31
C GLY A 211 8.31 17.30 0.25
N VAL A 212 8.36 16.05 -0.23
CA VAL A 212 9.27 15.60 -1.29
C VAL A 212 8.56 15.63 -2.64
N LEU A 213 9.20 16.21 -3.64
CA LEU A 213 8.73 16.24 -5.02
C LEU A 213 8.91 14.84 -5.64
N SER A 214 7.78 14.23 -5.98
CA SER A 214 7.72 12.93 -6.66
C SER A 214 7.78 13.08 -8.18
N CYS A 215 8.27 12.05 -8.87
CA CYS A 215 8.43 12.04 -10.32
C CYS A 215 7.87 10.75 -10.93
N ALA A 216 6.76 10.84 -11.64
CA ALA A 216 6.22 9.70 -12.36
C ALA A 216 7.12 9.32 -13.55
N LYS A 217 7.51 8.05 -13.67
CA LYS A 217 8.43 7.62 -14.73
C LYS A 217 8.10 6.22 -15.28
N HIS A 218 8.45 5.96 -16.53
CA HIS A 218 9.17 6.76 -17.54
C HIS A 218 8.20 7.08 -18.70
N PHE A 219 7.76 8.31 -18.80
CA PHE A 219 6.76 8.72 -19.82
C PHE A 219 7.26 8.53 -21.26
N PRO A 220 6.49 7.92 -22.18
CA PRO A 220 5.07 7.57 -22.12
C PRO A 220 4.76 6.13 -21.63
N GLY A 221 5.72 5.40 -21.08
CA GLY A 221 5.61 4.04 -20.58
C GLY A 221 6.71 3.13 -21.13
N HIS A 222 7.53 2.53 -20.28
CA HIS A 222 8.73 1.75 -20.61
C HIS A 222 8.53 0.23 -20.36
N GLY A 223 7.31 -0.22 -20.04
CA GLY A 223 7.06 -1.58 -19.54
C GLY A 223 7.06 -2.68 -20.60
N ASP A 224 6.98 -2.32 -21.90
CA ASP A 224 6.88 -3.28 -23.03
C ASP A 224 8.08 -3.21 -23.97
N VAL A 225 9.28 -3.20 -23.41
CA VAL A 225 10.52 -3.22 -24.20
C VAL A 225 11.31 -4.50 -23.95
N SER A 226 12.12 -4.89 -24.96
CA SER A 226 13.03 -6.04 -24.88
C SER A 226 14.50 -5.63 -24.99
N VAL A 227 14.78 -4.33 -25.09
CA VAL A 227 16.11 -3.75 -25.21
C VAL A 227 16.34 -2.80 -24.06
N ASP A 228 17.56 -2.80 -23.51
CA ASP A 228 17.97 -1.89 -22.44
C ASP A 228 18.29 -0.51 -23.03
N SER A 229 17.59 0.53 -22.57
CA SER A 229 17.80 1.92 -22.98
C SER A 229 19.17 2.50 -22.60
N HIS A 230 19.88 1.87 -21.66
CA HIS A 230 21.29 2.22 -21.38
C HIS A 230 22.26 1.75 -22.48
N LEU A 231 21.87 0.79 -23.31
CA LEU A 231 22.70 0.21 -24.35
C LEU A 231 22.30 0.64 -25.76
N ASP A 232 20.99 0.72 -26.02
CA ASP A 232 20.44 1.11 -27.31
C ASP A 232 19.08 1.80 -27.16
N LEU A 233 18.49 2.37 -28.21
CA LEU A 233 17.20 3.04 -28.21
C LEU A 233 16.06 2.00 -28.36
N PRO A 234 15.28 1.70 -27.28
CA PRO A 234 14.19 0.73 -27.35
C PRO A 234 13.04 1.25 -28.20
N VAL A 235 12.36 0.36 -28.89
CA VAL A 235 11.22 0.68 -29.77
C VAL A 235 9.93 0.13 -29.17
N ILE A 236 8.90 1.00 -29.08
CA ILE A 236 7.53 0.59 -28.76
C ILE A 236 6.66 0.66 -30.02
N ASN A 237 6.33 -0.49 -30.53
CA ASN A 237 5.61 -0.63 -31.80
C ASN A 237 4.09 -0.81 -31.56
N LYS A 238 3.46 0.22 -30.95
CA LYS A 238 2.03 0.25 -30.64
C LYS A 238 1.36 1.45 -31.30
N SER A 239 0.08 1.31 -31.65
CA SER A 239 -0.74 2.43 -32.11
C SER A 239 -1.05 3.41 -30.97
N MET A 240 -1.42 4.66 -31.31
CA MET A 240 -1.83 5.65 -30.30
C MET A 240 -3.02 5.16 -29.46
N ALA A 241 -3.97 4.41 -30.05
CA ALA A 241 -5.10 3.85 -29.32
C ALA A 241 -4.67 2.79 -28.29
N GLN A 242 -3.67 1.98 -28.61
CA GLN A 242 -3.09 1.02 -27.69
C GLN A 242 -2.34 1.70 -26.55
N LEU A 243 -1.48 2.67 -26.87
CA LEU A 243 -0.76 3.49 -25.88
C LEU A 243 -1.74 4.20 -24.93
N ASP A 244 -2.79 4.80 -25.49
CA ASP A 244 -3.79 5.52 -24.72
C ASP A 244 -4.58 4.64 -23.76
N SER A 245 -4.86 3.40 -24.19
CA SER A 245 -5.63 2.43 -23.42
C SER A 245 -4.81 1.76 -22.31
N LEU A 246 -3.49 1.67 -22.44
CA LEU A 246 -2.61 0.92 -21.53
C LEU A 246 -1.51 1.83 -20.96
N GLU A 247 -0.44 2.12 -21.70
CA GLU A 247 0.77 2.76 -21.18
C GLU A 247 0.52 4.15 -20.60
N LEU A 248 -0.30 4.96 -21.25
CA LEU A 248 -0.62 6.33 -20.82
C LEU A 248 -1.63 6.38 -19.65
N TYR A 249 -2.31 5.28 -19.36
CA TYR A 249 -3.35 5.26 -18.32
C TYR A 249 -2.80 5.66 -16.93
N PRO A 250 -1.72 5.07 -16.39
CA PRO A 250 -1.18 5.47 -15.10
C PRO A 250 -0.75 6.94 -15.08
N PHE A 251 -0.11 7.43 -16.14
CA PHE A 251 0.31 8.84 -16.23
C PHE A 251 -0.87 9.81 -16.18
N LYS A 252 -1.93 9.54 -16.93
CA LYS A 252 -3.17 10.36 -16.88
C LYS A 252 -3.74 10.41 -15.45
N ARG A 253 -3.73 9.28 -14.74
CA ARG A 253 -4.22 9.19 -13.37
C ARG A 253 -3.30 9.94 -12.40
N MET A 254 -1.97 9.83 -12.56
CA MET A 254 -0.98 10.57 -11.78
C MET A 254 -1.11 12.09 -11.99
N PHE A 255 -1.31 12.52 -13.25
CA PHE A 255 -1.50 13.96 -13.58
C PHE A 255 -2.76 14.50 -12.91
N ALA A 256 -3.86 13.77 -13.01
CA ALA A 256 -5.11 14.15 -12.36
C ALA A 256 -5.04 14.12 -10.83
N ALA A 257 -4.14 13.31 -10.24
CA ALA A 257 -3.86 13.27 -8.82
C ALA A 257 -2.82 14.32 -8.37
N GLY A 258 -2.31 15.16 -9.28
CA GLY A 258 -1.41 16.27 -8.96
C GLY A 258 0.06 15.88 -8.77
N VAL A 259 0.57 14.92 -9.55
CA VAL A 259 2.01 14.64 -9.55
C VAL A 259 2.78 15.88 -10.02
N PRO A 260 3.82 16.32 -9.26
CA PRO A 260 4.50 17.58 -9.56
C PRO A 260 5.52 17.47 -10.68
N SER A 261 6.01 16.28 -11.00
CA SER A 261 6.95 16.09 -12.12
C SER A 261 6.78 14.75 -12.83
N VAL A 262 7.30 14.69 -14.03
CA VAL A 262 7.35 13.51 -14.89
C VAL A 262 8.73 13.38 -15.52
N MET A 263 9.25 12.15 -15.60
CA MET A 263 10.49 11.88 -16.33
C MET A 263 10.16 11.37 -17.73
N THR A 264 10.69 12.03 -18.77
CA THR A 264 10.52 11.66 -20.18
C THR A 264 11.56 10.62 -20.59
N ALA A 265 11.10 9.48 -21.09
CA ALA A 265 11.92 8.33 -21.39
C ALA A 265 12.73 8.44 -22.68
N HIS A 266 13.83 7.71 -22.76
CA HIS A 266 14.56 7.49 -24.01
C HIS A 266 13.98 6.29 -24.77
N LEU A 267 12.82 6.48 -25.43
CA LEU A 267 12.08 5.48 -26.18
C LEU A 267 11.77 5.98 -27.60
N TYR A 268 11.92 5.14 -28.60
CA TYR A 268 11.40 5.42 -29.93
C TYR A 268 9.97 4.87 -30.06
N VAL A 269 9.02 5.77 -30.25
CA VAL A 269 7.58 5.42 -30.36
C VAL A 269 7.05 6.00 -31.68
N PRO A 270 7.09 5.24 -32.79
CA PRO A 270 6.71 5.74 -34.13
C PRO A 270 5.29 6.31 -34.21
N ALA A 271 4.38 5.82 -33.40
CA ALA A 271 3.00 6.32 -33.34
C ALA A 271 2.89 7.76 -32.77
N ILE A 272 3.87 8.19 -31.96
CA ILE A 272 3.95 9.57 -31.45
C ILE A 272 4.78 10.41 -32.40
N ASP A 273 5.99 9.94 -32.72
CA ASP A 273 6.89 10.60 -33.65
C ASP A 273 7.57 9.58 -34.58
N PRO A 274 7.23 9.55 -35.88
CA PRO A 274 7.80 8.60 -36.84
C PRO A 274 9.23 8.96 -37.29
N THR A 275 9.82 10.06 -36.80
CA THR A 275 11.17 10.46 -37.13
C THR A 275 12.18 9.42 -36.63
N PRO A 276 12.94 8.76 -37.50
CA PRO A 276 13.85 7.67 -37.10
C PRO A 276 14.85 8.12 -36.03
N ASN A 277 15.14 7.24 -35.07
CA ASN A 277 16.10 7.46 -33.98
C ASN A 277 15.81 8.67 -33.08
N THR A 278 14.58 9.17 -33.08
CA THR A 278 14.16 10.26 -32.20
C THR A 278 13.47 9.70 -30.96
N ALA A 279 14.14 9.80 -29.82
CA ALA A 279 13.58 9.41 -28.54
C ALA A 279 12.44 10.33 -28.12
N THR A 280 11.47 9.81 -27.36
CA THR A 280 10.33 10.60 -26.84
C THR A 280 10.77 11.80 -26.01
N SER A 281 11.85 11.69 -25.24
CA SER A 281 12.47 12.80 -24.49
C SER A 281 13.05 13.91 -25.39
N LEU A 282 13.31 13.63 -26.65
CA LEU A 282 13.88 14.54 -27.63
C LEU A 282 12.86 14.98 -28.72
N SER A 283 11.62 14.48 -28.62
CA SER A 283 10.57 14.73 -29.60
C SER A 283 9.61 15.82 -29.14
N LYS A 284 9.50 16.90 -29.90
CA LYS A 284 8.51 17.96 -29.69
C LYS A 284 7.07 17.41 -29.74
N LYS A 285 6.81 16.41 -30.59
CA LYS A 285 5.49 15.77 -30.67
C LYS A 285 5.16 15.00 -29.38
N ALA A 286 6.17 14.41 -28.73
CA ALA A 286 5.98 13.69 -27.49
C ALA A 286 5.86 14.64 -26.28
N VAL A 287 6.80 15.55 -26.09
CA VAL A 287 6.85 16.40 -24.89
C VAL A 287 5.85 17.56 -25.02
N THR A 288 5.93 18.38 -26.07
CA THR A 288 4.97 19.47 -26.24
C THR A 288 3.60 18.92 -26.66
N GLY A 289 3.52 18.19 -27.78
CA GLY A 289 2.24 17.83 -28.38
C GLY A 289 1.43 16.81 -27.55
N LEU A 290 2.06 15.73 -27.04
CA LEU A 290 1.33 14.74 -26.26
C LEU A 290 1.27 15.12 -24.78
N LEU A 291 2.40 15.38 -24.13
CA LEU A 291 2.44 15.59 -22.68
C LEU A 291 1.78 16.92 -22.28
N ARG A 292 2.12 18.03 -22.95
CA ARG A 292 1.61 19.37 -22.61
C ARG A 292 0.23 19.64 -23.22
N ASP A 293 0.13 19.56 -24.55
CA ASP A 293 -1.06 20.04 -25.27
C ASP A 293 -2.24 19.06 -25.12
N LYS A 294 -1.99 17.74 -25.24
CA LYS A 294 -3.06 16.75 -25.22
C LYS A 294 -3.39 16.23 -23.82
N LEU A 295 -2.38 15.99 -22.96
CA LEU A 295 -2.58 15.47 -21.62
C LEU A 295 -2.62 16.56 -20.54
N HIS A 296 -2.39 17.82 -20.92
CA HIS A 296 -2.48 19.02 -20.06
C HIS A 296 -1.61 18.91 -18.78
N PHE A 297 -0.41 18.35 -18.90
CA PHE A 297 0.50 18.28 -17.78
C PHE A 297 1.32 19.57 -17.62
N ASP A 298 1.08 20.31 -16.54
CA ASP A 298 1.72 21.59 -16.26
C ASP A 298 2.93 21.50 -15.29
N GLY A 299 3.14 20.34 -14.66
CA GLY A 299 4.27 20.10 -13.76
C GLY A 299 5.63 20.09 -14.45
N LEU A 300 6.73 19.86 -13.70
CA LEU A 300 8.08 19.78 -14.27
C LEU A 300 8.23 18.54 -15.16
N SER A 301 8.75 18.73 -16.38
CA SER A 301 9.24 17.63 -17.20
C SER A 301 10.77 17.55 -17.09
N ILE A 302 11.25 16.38 -16.70
CA ILE A 302 12.67 16.09 -16.49
C ILE A 302 13.06 15.04 -17.52
N THR A 303 14.18 15.19 -18.20
CA THR A 303 14.66 14.12 -19.10
C THR A 303 15.13 12.92 -18.29
N ASP A 304 15.06 11.75 -18.86
CA ASP A 304 15.95 10.65 -18.44
C ASP A 304 17.41 11.05 -18.71
N ALA A 305 18.36 10.32 -18.13
CA ALA A 305 19.78 10.69 -18.14
C ALA A 305 20.34 10.89 -19.56
N LEU A 306 20.69 12.12 -19.92
CA LEU A 306 21.12 12.47 -21.28
C LEU A 306 22.43 11.81 -21.72
N GLY A 307 23.25 11.34 -20.78
CA GLY A 307 24.47 10.58 -21.07
C GLY A 307 24.22 9.11 -21.44
N MET A 308 22.98 8.61 -21.48
CA MET A 308 22.68 7.22 -21.87
C MET A 308 22.98 6.96 -23.35
N LYS A 309 23.67 5.84 -23.64
CA LYS A 309 24.10 5.48 -25.01
C LYS A 309 22.95 5.35 -26.01
N GLY A 310 21.76 5.02 -25.55
CA GLY A 310 20.54 4.93 -26.37
C GLY A 310 20.24 6.21 -27.15
N VAL A 311 20.65 7.37 -26.64
CA VAL A 311 20.41 8.69 -27.24
C VAL A 311 21.70 9.46 -27.53
N ALA A 312 22.70 9.40 -26.67
CA ALA A 312 23.96 10.17 -26.80
C ALA A 312 24.70 9.91 -28.14
N LYS A 313 24.61 8.67 -28.66
CA LYS A 313 25.22 8.30 -29.94
C LYS A 313 24.62 9.01 -31.16
N TYR A 314 23.37 9.49 -31.07
CA TYR A 314 22.69 10.19 -32.16
C TYR A 314 22.83 11.71 -32.09
N PHE A 315 23.11 12.27 -30.89
CA PHE A 315 23.19 13.72 -30.64
C PHE A 315 24.41 14.06 -29.79
N PRO A 316 25.65 13.95 -30.37
CA PRO A 316 26.89 14.16 -29.60
C PRO A 316 27.14 15.64 -29.28
N GLY A 317 28.07 15.86 -28.32
CA GLY A 317 28.69 17.16 -28.09
C GLY A 317 27.74 18.25 -27.59
N GLY A 318 26.79 17.90 -26.68
CA GLY A 318 25.85 18.86 -26.10
C GLY A 318 24.61 19.15 -26.98
N GLN A 319 24.52 18.63 -28.20
CA GLN A 319 23.36 18.78 -29.07
C GLN A 319 22.09 18.16 -28.47
N ILE A 320 22.26 17.08 -27.67
CA ILE A 320 21.16 16.43 -26.99
C ILE A 320 20.42 17.37 -26.00
N ALA A 321 21.16 18.25 -25.31
CA ALA A 321 20.58 19.25 -24.41
C ALA A 321 19.71 20.26 -25.18
N VAL A 322 20.16 20.71 -26.33
CA VAL A 322 19.39 21.59 -27.23
C VAL A 322 18.11 20.90 -27.66
N GLN A 323 18.21 19.68 -28.18
CA GLN A 323 17.05 18.96 -28.69
C GLN A 323 16.02 18.68 -27.57
N SER A 324 16.49 18.39 -26.34
CA SER A 324 15.60 18.22 -25.19
C SER A 324 14.81 19.47 -24.84
N LEU A 325 15.43 20.65 -24.89
CA LEU A 325 14.77 21.95 -24.67
C LEU A 325 13.79 22.29 -25.79
N ILE A 326 14.16 22.04 -27.06
CA ILE A 326 13.25 22.17 -28.22
C ILE A 326 12.03 21.26 -28.10
N ALA A 327 12.21 20.02 -27.55
CA ALA A 327 11.13 19.11 -27.31
C ALA A 327 10.13 19.65 -26.27
N GLY A 328 10.57 20.48 -25.33
CA GLY A 328 9.72 21.11 -24.31
C GLY A 328 10.04 20.70 -22.88
N ASN A 329 11.13 19.94 -22.61
CA ASN A 329 11.53 19.60 -21.25
C ASN A 329 11.97 20.84 -20.46
N ASP A 330 11.76 20.79 -19.14
CA ASP A 330 12.11 21.88 -18.23
C ASP A 330 13.51 21.67 -17.60
N ILE A 331 13.87 20.42 -17.31
CA ILE A 331 15.13 20.03 -16.64
C ILE A 331 15.88 19.02 -17.49
N LEU A 332 17.17 19.24 -17.61
CA LEU A 332 18.14 18.40 -18.31
C LEU A 332 18.89 17.57 -17.30
N ASP A 333 18.57 16.27 -17.22
CA ASP A 333 19.21 15.36 -16.29
C ASP A 333 20.52 14.82 -16.88
N LEU A 334 21.60 14.93 -16.12
CA LEU A 334 22.92 14.33 -16.37
C LEU A 334 23.45 14.53 -17.80
N PRO A 335 23.57 15.76 -18.32
CA PRO A 335 24.28 15.98 -19.58
C PRO A 335 25.76 15.58 -19.41
N GLU A 336 26.39 15.01 -20.46
CA GLU A 336 27.78 14.53 -20.41
C GLU A 336 28.78 15.62 -20.05
N ASN A 337 28.55 16.86 -20.54
CA ASN A 337 29.43 18.00 -20.32
C ASN A 337 28.60 19.29 -20.23
N VAL A 338 28.71 20.00 -19.11
CA VAL A 338 27.96 21.22 -18.85
C VAL A 338 28.39 22.40 -19.73
N ASP A 339 29.70 22.53 -19.96
CA ASP A 339 30.25 23.61 -20.81
C ASP A 339 29.71 23.49 -22.25
N SER A 340 29.80 22.28 -22.81
CA SER A 340 29.27 22.00 -24.15
C SER A 340 27.76 22.20 -24.24
N ALA A 341 27.01 21.79 -23.21
CA ALA A 341 25.56 21.96 -23.17
C ALA A 341 25.17 23.45 -23.21
N ILE A 342 25.77 24.28 -22.34
CA ILE A 342 25.50 25.71 -22.28
C ILE A 342 25.90 26.41 -23.61
N ALA A 343 27.11 26.10 -24.14
CA ALA A 343 27.59 26.66 -25.40
C ALA A 343 26.65 26.33 -26.58
N LYS A 344 26.19 25.07 -26.68
CA LYS A 344 25.26 24.61 -27.72
C LYS A 344 23.87 25.22 -27.57
N ILE A 345 23.36 25.39 -26.37
CA ILE A 345 22.08 26.07 -26.12
C ILE A 345 22.17 27.54 -26.55
N ARG A 346 23.26 28.24 -26.22
CA ARG A 346 23.48 29.60 -26.71
C ARG A 346 23.51 29.66 -28.26
N GLN A 347 24.30 28.78 -28.88
CA GLN A 347 24.37 28.69 -30.34
C GLN A 347 22.98 28.43 -30.95
N ALA A 348 22.14 27.64 -30.34
CA ALA A 348 20.78 27.39 -30.81
C ALA A 348 19.86 28.60 -30.64
N ILE A 349 20.06 29.41 -29.61
CA ILE A 349 19.35 30.68 -29.43
C ILE A 349 19.80 31.71 -30.49
N ASP A 350 21.10 31.86 -30.69
CA ASP A 350 21.68 32.77 -31.69
C ASP A 350 21.21 32.41 -33.12
N SER A 351 20.97 31.12 -33.38
CA SER A 351 20.44 30.64 -34.67
C SER A 351 18.91 30.54 -34.73
N ASN A 352 18.18 31.11 -33.78
CA ASN A 352 16.71 31.12 -33.68
C ASN A 352 16.05 29.70 -33.63
N GLN A 353 16.78 28.66 -33.21
CA GLN A 353 16.21 27.34 -32.95
C GLN A 353 15.52 27.26 -31.58
N LEU A 354 15.99 28.06 -30.62
CA LEU A 354 15.41 28.33 -29.30
C LEU A 354 15.28 29.82 -29.11
N SER A 355 14.40 30.26 -28.23
CA SER A 355 14.30 31.67 -27.84
C SER A 355 14.74 31.88 -26.40
N TRP A 356 15.20 33.10 -26.07
CA TRP A 356 15.43 33.46 -24.67
C TRP A 356 14.16 33.35 -23.82
N ASN A 357 12.99 33.63 -24.41
CA ASN A 357 11.73 33.48 -23.69
C ASN A 357 11.48 32.04 -23.24
N ASP A 358 11.78 31.05 -24.11
CA ASP A 358 11.66 29.63 -23.74
C ASP A 358 12.55 29.27 -22.52
N ILE A 359 13.77 29.80 -22.50
CA ILE A 359 14.72 29.61 -21.39
C ILE A 359 14.21 30.31 -20.11
N TYR A 360 13.70 31.52 -20.24
CA TYR A 360 13.24 32.35 -19.12
C TYR A 360 12.02 31.74 -18.42
N GLU A 361 11.04 31.29 -19.19
CA GLU A 361 9.86 30.59 -18.66
C GLU A 361 10.23 29.32 -17.91
N LYS A 362 11.09 28.49 -18.52
CA LYS A 362 11.56 27.25 -17.86
C LYS A 362 12.37 27.55 -16.61
N CYS A 363 13.29 28.53 -16.65
CA CYS A 363 14.09 28.91 -15.48
C CYS A 363 13.19 29.39 -14.34
N LYS A 364 12.23 30.27 -14.57
CA LYS A 364 11.28 30.75 -13.58
C LYS A 364 10.44 29.60 -13.02
N LYS A 365 10.00 28.70 -13.87
CA LYS A 365 9.26 27.50 -13.45
C LYS A 365 10.11 26.63 -12.50
N VAL A 366 11.35 26.31 -12.84
CA VAL A 366 12.27 25.54 -11.99
C VAL A 366 12.50 26.26 -10.65
N LEU A 367 12.74 27.57 -10.66
CA LEU A 367 12.91 28.37 -9.45
C LEU A 367 11.65 28.38 -8.57
N THR A 368 10.46 28.45 -9.17
CA THR A 368 9.19 28.36 -8.44
C THR A 368 9.06 27.02 -7.71
N TYR A 369 9.38 25.91 -8.38
CA TYR A 369 9.39 24.59 -7.75
C TYR A 369 10.46 24.47 -6.65
N LYS A 370 11.65 25.06 -6.84
CA LYS A 370 12.66 25.13 -5.77
C LYS A 370 12.10 25.78 -4.50
N TYR A 371 11.37 26.88 -4.63
CA TYR A 371 10.72 27.53 -3.49
C TYR A 371 9.65 26.64 -2.85
N MET A 372 8.74 26.09 -3.66
CA MET A 372 7.61 25.29 -3.19
C MET A 372 8.04 24.03 -2.41
N TYR A 373 9.19 23.45 -2.79
CA TYR A 373 9.74 22.24 -2.14
C TYR A 373 10.89 22.57 -1.17
N GLY A 374 10.94 23.81 -0.67
CA GLY A 374 11.79 24.19 0.46
C GLY A 374 13.27 24.37 0.15
N VAL A 375 13.70 24.29 -1.14
CA VAL A 375 15.09 24.49 -1.54
C VAL A 375 15.59 25.89 -1.16
N ALA A 376 14.73 26.92 -1.29
CA ALA A 376 15.03 28.29 -0.92
C ALA A 376 15.44 28.49 0.55
N ASN A 377 15.01 27.58 1.43
CA ASN A 377 15.23 27.63 2.86
C ASN A 377 15.98 26.38 3.37
N ALA A 378 16.74 25.70 2.49
CA ALA A 378 17.50 24.51 2.83
C ALA A 378 18.44 24.79 4.03
N GLN A 379 18.37 23.92 5.03
CA GLN A 379 19.25 23.99 6.20
C GLN A 379 20.38 22.96 6.08
N PRO A 380 21.55 23.21 6.66
CA PRO A 380 22.60 22.21 6.72
C PRO A 380 22.12 20.90 7.34
N ILE A 381 22.51 19.78 6.74
CA ILE A 381 22.16 18.44 7.21
C ILE A 381 23.03 18.14 8.44
N ASN A 382 22.40 17.83 9.56
CA ASN A 382 23.09 17.26 10.70
C ASN A 382 23.46 15.79 10.42
N THR A 383 24.73 15.47 10.51
CA THR A 383 25.27 14.11 10.24
C THR A 383 25.22 13.19 11.48
N ASP A 384 24.91 13.72 12.68
CA ASP A 384 24.78 12.91 13.88
C ASP A 384 23.65 11.88 13.72
N ASN A 385 23.96 10.63 14.05
CA ASN A 385 23.02 9.50 13.95
C ASN A 385 22.36 9.29 12.56
N LEU A 386 22.89 9.90 11.52
CA LEU A 386 22.26 9.96 10.20
C LEU A 386 21.88 8.56 9.65
N ALA A 387 22.84 7.61 9.66
CA ALA A 387 22.59 6.25 9.19
C ALA A 387 21.52 5.53 10.05
N PHE A 388 21.49 5.75 11.36
CA PHE A 388 20.47 5.20 12.25
C PHE A 388 19.07 5.77 11.91
N ASP A 389 18.97 7.10 11.75
CA ASP A 389 17.70 7.77 11.42
C ASP A 389 17.13 7.28 10.08
N LEU A 390 18.01 7.08 9.08
CA LEU A 390 17.62 6.61 7.75
C LEU A 390 17.14 5.15 7.73
N ASN A 391 17.61 4.33 8.67
CA ASN A 391 17.19 2.93 8.81
C ASN A 391 15.93 2.76 9.69
N LYS A 392 15.51 3.81 10.39
CA LYS A 392 14.37 3.74 11.32
C LYS A 392 13.06 3.45 10.57
N GLY A 393 12.38 2.38 10.97
CA GLY A 393 11.10 1.94 10.41
C GLY A 393 11.23 1.04 9.17
N ILE A 394 12.45 0.77 8.66
CA ILE A 394 12.64 -0.14 7.53
C ILE A 394 12.25 -1.59 7.87
N PRO A 395 12.72 -2.17 8.99
CA PRO A 395 12.37 -3.56 9.33
C PRO A 395 10.86 -3.76 9.50
N GLU A 396 10.19 -2.83 10.15
CA GLU A 396 8.74 -2.85 10.37
C GLU A 396 7.98 -2.76 9.03
N MET A 397 8.41 -1.85 8.13
CA MET A 397 7.79 -1.71 6.82
C MET A 397 8.02 -2.96 5.96
N LYS A 398 9.23 -3.50 5.92
CA LYS A 398 9.54 -4.75 5.20
C LYS A 398 8.70 -5.91 5.71
N LYS A 399 8.52 -6.03 7.02
CA LYS A 399 7.65 -7.03 7.64
C LYS A 399 6.21 -6.87 7.19
N LEU A 400 5.66 -5.65 7.27
CA LEU A 400 4.30 -5.37 6.81
C LEU A 400 4.10 -5.70 5.33
N VAL A 401 5.07 -5.37 4.48
CA VAL A 401 5.03 -5.71 3.06
C VAL A 401 5.06 -7.22 2.87
N ALA A 402 5.98 -7.95 3.50
CA ALA A 402 6.11 -9.39 3.37
C ALA A 402 4.83 -10.13 3.80
N GLU A 403 4.28 -9.78 4.95
CA GLU A 403 3.04 -10.37 5.49
C GLU A 403 1.81 -10.15 4.60
N ASN A 404 1.81 -9.08 3.79
CA ASN A 404 0.69 -8.72 2.92
C ASN A 404 0.92 -9.03 1.43
N ALA A 405 2.16 -9.35 1.04
CA ALA A 405 2.52 -9.63 -0.35
C ALA A 405 2.70 -11.12 -0.65
N ILE A 406 3.28 -11.91 0.27
CA ILE A 406 3.53 -13.33 0.03
C ILE A 406 2.25 -14.03 -0.41
N THR A 407 2.35 -14.75 -1.55
CA THR A 407 1.20 -15.28 -2.28
C THR A 407 1.26 -16.79 -2.34
N VAL A 408 0.29 -17.46 -1.71
CA VAL A 408 0.08 -18.90 -1.90
C VAL A 408 -0.68 -19.11 -3.21
N LEU A 409 -0.04 -19.71 -4.20
CA LEU A 409 -0.61 -19.92 -5.52
C LEU A 409 -1.38 -21.23 -5.65
N SER A 410 -0.90 -22.25 -4.97
CA SER A 410 -1.48 -23.59 -5.00
C SER A 410 -1.31 -24.28 -3.65
N ASN A 411 -2.35 -25.00 -3.23
CA ASN A 411 -2.37 -25.86 -2.04
C ASN A 411 -3.30 -27.05 -2.31
N LYS A 412 -2.86 -27.95 -3.23
CA LYS A 412 -3.65 -29.10 -3.68
C LYS A 412 -3.62 -30.25 -2.68
N ASP A 413 -2.54 -30.35 -1.90
CA ASP A 413 -2.41 -31.36 -0.85
C ASP A 413 -2.94 -30.79 0.47
N GLN A 414 -4.13 -31.18 0.90
CA GLN A 414 -4.73 -30.71 2.16
C GLN A 414 -3.81 -30.98 3.35
N GLY A 415 -3.72 -30.00 4.29
CA GLY A 415 -2.96 -30.10 5.53
C GLY A 415 -1.51 -29.63 5.44
N PHE A 416 -1.13 -28.88 4.39
CA PHE A 416 0.15 -28.17 4.32
C PHE A 416 0.13 -26.88 5.15
N PHE A 417 -0.98 -26.22 5.22
CA PHE A 417 -1.15 -24.99 6.02
C PHE A 417 -2.16 -25.21 7.14
N PRO A 418 -1.76 -25.23 8.43
CA PRO A 418 -0.38 -25.11 8.93
C PRO A 418 0.42 -26.42 8.78
N LEU A 419 1.72 -26.28 8.49
CA LEU A 419 2.66 -27.38 8.61
C LEU A 419 3.10 -27.49 10.07
N THR A 420 2.93 -28.69 10.66
CA THR A 420 3.35 -29.02 12.03
C THR A 420 4.37 -30.15 12.02
N ALA A 421 5.20 -30.22 13.05
CA ALA A 421 6.20 -31.29 13.20
C ALA A 421 5.59 -32.65 13.59
N ASP A 422 4.32 -32.69 13.97
CA ASP A 422 3.66 -33.92 14.53
C ASP A 422 3.63 -35.04 13.49
N ASN A 423 4.27 -36.18 13.84
CA ASN A 423 4.33 -37.40 13.04
C ASN A 423 4.88 -37.20 11.59
N LYS A 424 5.67 -36.16 11.36
CA LYS A 424 6.26 -35.85 10.04
C LYS A 424 7.79 -35.98 10.12
N LYS A 425 8.37 -36.57 9.05
CA LYS A 425 9.80 -36.47 8.74
C LYS A 425 9.92 -35.44 7.61
N ILE A 426 10.38 -34.26 7.98
CA ILE A 426 10.43 -33.10 7.08
C ILE A 426 11.84 -32.94 6.56
N ALA A 427 12.00 -32.89 5.24
CA ALA A 427 13.21 -32.43 4.57
C ALA A 427 13.01 -30.98 4.09
N TYR A 428 14.00 -30.15 4.29
CA TYR A 428 14.15 -28.87 3.60
C TYR A 428 15.21 -29.02 2.50
N LEU A 429 14.90 -28.64 1.28
CA LEU A 429 15.81 -28.58 0.15
C LEU A 429 16.01 -27.13 -0.28
N GLY A 430 17.14 -26.53 0.13
CA GLY A 430 17.54 -25.18 -0.27
C GLY A 430 18.29 -25.22 -1.62
N ILE A 431 17.69 -24.65 -2.65
CA ILE A 431 18.26 -24.51 -3.99
C ILE A 431 18.88 -23.11 -4.13
N GLY A 432 20.09 -23.05 -4.67
CA GLY A 432 20.84 -21.80 -4.88
C GLY A 432 21.72 -21.38 -3.70
N ILE A 433 21.67 -22.10 -2.58
CA ILE A 433 22.43 -21.81 -1.36
C ILE A 433 23.29 -23.03 -0.94
N ASP A 434 24.34 -22.73 -0.16
CA ASP A 434 25.29 -23.73 0.34
C ASP A 434 25.11 -24.04 1.83
N SER A 435 24.38 -23.21 2.55
CA SER A 435 24.22 -23.30 4.00
C SER A 435 22.88 -22.73 4.45
N ALA A 436 22.56 -22.92 5.72
CA ALA A 436 21.31 -22.44 6.29
C ALA A 436 21.18 -20.92 6.24
N ASN A 437 20.12 -20.46 5.57
CA ASN A 437 19.60 -19.10 5.65
C ASN A 437 18.52 -19.00 6.77
N THR A 438 17.86 -17.87 6.89
CA THR A 438 16.81 -17.64 7.89
C THR A 438 15.66 -18.64 7.75
N PHE A 439 15.19 -18.90 6.51
CA PHE A 439 14.09 -19.83 6.26
C PHE A 439 14.46 -21.26 6.68
N ALA A 440 15.64 -21.74 6.25
CA ALA A 440 16.16 -23.06 6.66
C ALA A 440 16.27 -23.19 8.18
N SER A 441 16.85 -22.17 8.83
CA SER A 441 17.02 -22.15 10.30
C SER A 441 15.68 -22.21 11.05
N ARG A 442 14.65 -21.50 10.54
CA ARG A 442 13.29 -21.56 11.09
C ARG A 442 12.72 -22.99 10.97
N LEU A 443 12.80 -23.60 9.78
CA LEU A 443 12.29 -24.96 9.56
C LEU A 443 13.00 -26.00 10.42
N GLN A 444 14.34 -25.89 10.60
CA GLN A 444 15.10 -26.76 11.49
C GLN A 444 14.67 -26.59 12.96
N ASN A 445 14.52 -25.35 13.43
CA ASN A 445 14.21 -25.07 14.83
C ASN A 445 12.75 -25.37 15.17
N ASP A 446 11.81 -24.92 14.35
CA ASP A 446 10.38 -24.95 14.65
C ASP A 446 9.75 -26.27 14.22
N LEU A 447 10.14 -26.83 13.07
CA LEU A 447 9.56 -28.05 12.50
C LEU A 447 10.48 -29.29 12.54
N LYS A 448 11.72 -29.15 13.09
CA LYS A 448 12.72 -30.24 13.17
C LYS A 448 13.07 -30.81 11.78
N ALA A 449 13.09 -29.98 10.76
CA ALA A 449 13.42 -30.38 9.41
C ALA A 449 14.93 -30.68 9.27
N ASP A 450 15.25 -31.72 8.51
CA ASP A 450 16.63 -31.96 8.07
C ASP A 450 16.88 -31.16 6.79
N ALA A 451 18.01 -30.41 6.73
CA ALA A 451 18.28 -29.49 5.62
C ALA A 451 19.31 -30.06 4.65
N PHE A 452 19.00 -29.92 3.38
CA PHE A 452 19.84 -30.25 2.23
C PHE A 452 20.01 -29.01 1.36
N TYR A 453 21.19 -28.85 0.76
CA TYR A 453 21.51 -27.67 -0.07
C TYR A 453 22.05 -28.11 -1.43
N PHE A 454 21.69 -27.37 -2.48
CA PHE A 454 22.14 -27.55 -3.85
C PHE A 454 22.32 -26.18 -4.52
N ASN A 455 23.55 -25.75 -4.68
CA ASN A 455 23.83 -24.46 -5.34
C ASN A 455 23.83 -24.56 -6.88
N TYR A 456 23.81 -23.43 -7.58
CA TYR A 456 23.72 -23.40 -9.04
C TYR A 456 25.00 -23.81 -9.78
N LYS A 457 26.10 -24.04 -9.06
CA LYS A 457 27.37 -24.50 -9.63
C LYS A 457 27.55 -26.03 -9.50
N GLU A 458 26.66 -26.69 -8.75
CA GLU A 458 26.70 -28.15 -8.60
C GLU A 458 26.19 -28.81 -9.87
N ASP A 459 26.74 -30.01 -10.13
CA ASP A 459 26.41 -30.82 -11.30
C ASP A 459 25.42 -31.96 -10.98
N ALA A 460 25.01 -32.66 -12.03
CA ALA A 460 24.04 -33.75 -11.95
C ALA A 460 24.47 -34.95 -11.07
N THR A 461 25.74 -35.07 -10.69
CA THR A 461 26.24 -36.25 -9.95
C THR A 461 25.56 -36.42 -8.58
N ARG A 462 25.16 -35.31 -7.93
CA ARG A 462 24.47 -35.34 -6.62
C ARG A 462 22.96 -35.50 -6.72
N ILE A 463 22.36 -35.35 -7.90
CA ILE A 463 20.89 -35.36 -8.06
C ILE A 463 20.32 -36.71 -7.63
N ALA A 464 20.81 -37.80 -8.19
CA ALA A 464 20.25 -39.12 -7.95
C ALA A 464 20.32 -39.54 -6.46
N SER A 465 21.46 -39.32 -5.83
CA SER A 465 21.64 -39.63 -4.39
C SER A 465 20.75 -38.77 -3.49
N THR A 466 20.60 -37.50 -3.77
CA THR A 466 19.72 -36.58 -3.03
C THR A 466 18.24 -37.01 -3.17
N VAL A 467 17.80 -37.32 -4.38
CA VAL A 467 16.43 -37.77 -4.66
C VAL A 467 16.16 -39.11 -3.94
N GLU A 468 17.07 -40.09 -4.03
CA GLU A 468 16.92 -41.40 -3.36
C GLU A 468 16.84 -41.26 -1.84
N LEU A 469 17.71 -40.45 -1.23
CA LEU A 469 17.73 -40.20 0.19
C LEU A 469 16.40 -39.56 0.67
N ILE A 470 15.91 -38.55 -0.06
CA ILE A 470 14.64 -37.88 0.27
C ILE A 470 13.47 -38.86 0.16
N LYS A 471 13.37 -39.60 -0.91
CA LYS A 471 12.30 -40.59 -1.14
C LYS A 471 12.26 -41.67 -0.05
N LYS A 472 13.41 -42.14 0.38
CA LYS A 472 13.49 -43.21 1.38
C LYS A 472 13.22 -42.78 2.79
N SER A 473 13.49 -41.51 3.14
CA SER A 473 13.61 -41.08 4.53
C SER A 473 12.55 -40.07 4.97
N TYR A 474 11.88 -39.35 4.05
CA TYR A 474 11.00 -38.22 4.39
C TYR A 474 9.61 -38.39 3.77
N ASN A 475 8.61 -37.83 4.47
CA ASN A 475 7.22 -37.83 4.00
C ASN A 475 6.73 -36.43 3.64
N THR A 476 7.53 -35.39 3.91
CA THR A 476 7.25 -34.00 3.61
C THR A 476 8.53 -33.31 3.15
N VAL A 477 8.47 -32.62 2.02
CA VAL A 477 9.63 -31.89 1.46
C VAL A 477 9.25 -30.43 1.24
N VAL A 478 9.95 -29.52 1.89
CA VAL A 478 9.86 -28.09 1.65
C VAL A 478 11.03 -27.68 0.77
N ILE A 479 10.75 -27.11 -0.38
CA ILE A 479 11.77 -26.64 -1.34
C ILE A 479 11.81 -25.12 -1.26
N GLY A 480 12.97 -24.52 -1.03
CA GLY A 480 13.22 -23.08 -1.14
C GLY A 480 14.13 -22.80 -2.33
N VAL A 481 13.72 -21.92 -3.23
CA VAL A 481 14.55 -21.47 -4.36
C VAL A 481 15.06 -20.07 -4.04
N HIS A 482 16.36 -19.92 -3.97
CA HIS A 482 17.07 -18.76 -3.41
C HIS A 482 18.17 -18.25 -4.32
N ASP A 483 18.69 -17.05 -4.02
CA ASP A 483 19.92 -16.46 -4.54
C ASP A 483 20.11 -16.54 -6.08
N TYR A 484 18.99 -16.37 -6.81
CA TYR A 484 19.04 -16.25 -8.26
C TYR A 484 18.97 -14.79 -8.73
N ASN A 485 19.35 -14.54 -9.99
CA ASN A 485 19.42 -13.18 -10.51
C ASN A 485 18.01 -12.57 -10.66
N ARG A 486 17.87 -11.30 -10.32
CA ARG A 486 16.61 -10.57 -10.49
C ARG A 486 16.18 -10.36 -11.95
N TYR A 487 17.11 -10.45 -12.89
CA TYR A 487 16.87 -10.24 -14.32
C TYR A 487 16.60 -11.53 -15.08
N PRO A 488 15.75 -11.51 -16.12
CA PRO A 488 15.31 -12.73 -16.82
C PRO A 488 16.38 -13.41 -17.69
N ARG A 489 17.54 -12.75 -17.90
CA ARG A 489 18.64 -13.27 -18.69
C ARG A 489 19.13 -14.61 -18.14
N ASN A 490 19.40 -15.57 -19.06
CA ASN A 490 19.82 -16.93 -18.72
C ASN A 490 18.91 -17.61 -17.69
N ASN A 491 17.60 -17.45 -17.86
CA ASN A 491 16.58 -17.98 -16.96
C ASN A 491 16.86 -17.61 -15.49
N PHE A 492 17.14 -16.33 -15.20
CA PHE A 492 17.49 -15.82 -13.88
C PHE A 492 18.76 -16.41 -13.28
N GLY A 493 19.59 -17.10 -14.04
CA GLY A 493 20.79 -17.80 -13.58
C GLY A 493 20.51 -19.13 -12.86
N ILE A 494 19.27 -19.59 -12.82
CA ILE A 494 18.89 -20.91 -12.28
C ILE A 494 19.44 -22.00 -13.23
N SER A 495 20.30 -22.88 -12.71
CA SER A 495 20.95 -23.92 -13.52
C SER A 495 19.96 -25.01 -13.93
N ASN A 496 20.22 -25.65 -15.09
CA ASN A 496 19.41 -26.77 -15.56
C ASN A 496 19.43 -27.96 -14.59
N ASP A 497 20.56 -28.19 -13.90
CA ASP A 497 20.70 -29.27 -12.93
C ASP A 497 19.83 -29.01 -11.70
N ALA A 498 19.79 -27.77 -11.21
CA ALA A 498 18.87 -27.39 -10.13
C ALA A 498 17.40 -27.57 -10.54
N LEU A 499 17.02 -27.16 -11.72
CA LEU A 499 15.65 -27.38 -12.25
C LEU A 499 15.33 -28.88 -12.38
N ASN A 500 16.29 -29.69 -12.82
CA ASN A 500 16.14 -31.13 -12.94
C ASN A 500 15.94 -31.79 -11.55
N LEU A 501 16.74 -31.40 -10.54
CA LEU A 501 16.57 -31.87 -9.17
C LEU A 501 15.17 -31.52 -8.63
N ILE A 502 14.74 -30.27 -8.74
CA ILE A 502 13.40 -29.83 -8.31
C ILE A 502 12.33 -30.67 -9.00
N LYS A 503 12.42 -30.87 -10.33
CA LYS A 503 11.46 -31.64 -11.10
C LYS A 503 11.39 -33.10 -10.64
N GLN A 504 12.53 -33.77 -10.39
CA GLN A 504 12.55 -35.15 -9.92
C GLN A 504 11.94 -35.28 -8.51
N ILE A 505 12.19 -34.31 -7.62
CA ILE A 505 11.56 -34.28 -6.29
C ILE A 505 10.05 -34.05 -6.43
N GLN A 506 9.61 -33.15 -7.28
CA GLN A 506 8.16 -32.89 -7.49
C GLN A 506 7.43 -34.07 -8.12
N GLN A 507 8.06 -34.90 -8.96
CA GLN A 507 7.47 -36.10 -9.54
C GLN A 507 7.09 -37.15 -8.48
N GLY A 508 7.81 -37.26 -7.37
CA GLY A 508 7.46 -38.11 -6.22
C GLY A 508 6.30 -37.58 -5.36
N SER A 509 5.89 -36.34 -5.59
CA SER A 509 4.86 -35.68 -4.75
C SER A 509 3.48 -36.33 -4.91
N GLY A 510 2.87 -36.69 -3.78
CA GLY A 510 1.53 -37.28 -3.67
C GLY A 510 1.49 -38.81 -3.70
N SER A 511 2.53 -39.51 -4.17
CA SER A 511 2.63 -40.97 -4.12
C SER A 511 3.60 -41.45 -3.02
N GLU A 512 4.71 -40.76 -2.84
CA GLU A 512 5.76 -41.13 -1.89
C GLU A 512 5.85 -40.16 -0.72
N TYR A 513 5.72 -38.86 -1.00
CA TYR A 513 5.75 -37.77 -0.02
C TYR A 513 4.94 -36.57 -0.55
N LYS A 514 4.78 -35.53 0.28
CA LYS A 514 4.19 -34.24 -0.14
C LYS A 514 5.29 -33.21 -0.34
N THR A 515 5.13 -32.33 -1.34
CA THR A 515 6.07 -31.23 -1.60
C THR A 515 5.39 -29.89 -1.57
N ILE A 516 6.08 -28.87 -1.08
CA ILE A 516 5.73 -27.47 -1.24
C ILE A 516 6.96 -26.68 -1.69
N LEU A 517 6.80 -25.78 -2.64
CA LEU A 517 7.85 -24.92 -3.17
C LEU A 517 7.62 -23.45 -2.82
N PHE A 518 8.65 -22.84 -2.26
CA PHE A 518 8.75 -21.41 -1.98
C PHE A 518 9.75 -20.78 -2.95
N ASP A 519 9.33 -19.80 -3.74
CA ASP A 519 10.17 -19.06 -4.67
C ASP A 519 10.51 -17.68 -4.09
N PHE A 520 11.81 -17.49 -3.72
CA PHE A 520 12.30 -16.28 -3.07
C PHE A 520 12.98 -15.36 -4.08
N GLY A 521 12.20 -14.66 -4.90
CA GLY A 521 12.73 -13.69 -5.83
C GLY A 521 11.71 -13.27 -6.89
N ASN A 522 12.20 -12.93 -8.06
CA ASN A 522 11.38 -12.36 -9.13
C ASN A 522 10.24 -13.31 -9.56
N PRO A 523 8.96 -12.89 -9.50
CA PRO A 523 7.83 -13.79 -9.74
C PRO A 523 7.79 -14.40 -11.15
N TYR A 524 8.47 -13.81 -12.15
CA TYR A 524 8.56 -14.41 -13.47
C TYR A 524 9.41 -15.70 -13.50
N ALA A 525 10.23 -15.98 -12.48
CA ALA A 525 10.95 -17.24 -12.33
C ALA A 525 10.00 -18.41 -12.05
N LEU A 526 8.83 -18.15 -11.48
CA LEU A 526 7.77 -19.14 -11.21
C LEU A 526 7.33 -19.92 -12.48
N LYS A 527 7.57 -19.39 -13.69
CA LYS A 527 7.33 -20.12 -14.95
C LYS A 527 7.98 -21.51 -14.98
N ASN A 528 9.05 -21.70 -14.22
CA ASN A 528 9.76 -22.98 -14.10
C ASN A 528 9.05 -23.98 -13.17
N PHE A 529 8.04 -23.54 -12.39
CA PHE A 529 7.44 -24.29 -11.28
C PHE A 529 5.92 -24.35 -11.34
N CYS A 530 5.30 -23.96 -12.45
CA CYS A 530 3.82 -23.90 -12.58
C CYS A 530 3.13 -25.26 -12.34
N ASP A 531 3.82 -26.37 -12.57
CA ASP A 531 3.30 -27.72 -12.31
C ASP A 531 3.32 -28.13 -10.83
N ALA A 532 3.92 -27.32 -9.95
CA ALA A 532 4.01 -27.64 -8.53
C ALA A 532 2.61 -27.76 -7.88
N LYS A 533 2.39 -28.82 -7.09
CA LYS A 533 1.12 -29.04 -6.38
C LYS A 533 0.85 -28.00 -5.32
N ASN A 534 1.90 -27.56 -4.64
CA ASN A 534 1.85 -26.52 -3.62
C ASN A 534 2.96 -25.53 -3.92
N LEU A 535 2.58 -24.25 -4.13
CA LEU A 535 3.47 -23.22 -4.64
C LEU A 535 3.22 -21.90 -3.94
N VAL A 536 4.31 -21.25 -3.51
CA VAL A 536 4.30 -19.95 -2.83
C VAL A 536 5.28 -19.01 -3.51
N ALA A 537 4.83 -17.81 -3.84
CA ALA A 537 5.65 -16.70 -4.33
C ALA A 537 6.01 -15.76 -3.17
N CYS A 538 7.30 -15.54 -2.95
CA CYS A 538 7.81 -14.69 -1.86
C CYS A 538 8.36 -13.35 -2.34
N TYR A 539 8.68 -13.19 -3.63
CA TYR A 539 9.13 -11.99 -4.35
C TYR A 539 10.53 -11.51 -4.02
N GLU A 540 11.03 -11.69 -2.80
CA GLU A 540 12.35 -11.29 -2.34
C GLU A 540 12.98 -12.35 -1.45
N ASP A 541 14.32 -12.31 -1.36
CA ASP A 541 15.13 -13.30 -0.63
C ASP A 541 15.92 -12.65 0.53
N ASP A 542 15.23 -11.90 1.38
CA ASP A 542 15.82 -11.36 2.60
C ASP A 542 15.26 -12.04 3.87
N SER A 543 15.97 -11.88 4.98
CA SER A 543 15.66 -12.54 6.25
C SER A 543 14.25 -12.24 6.77
N ILE A 544 13.72 -11.05 6.51
CA ILE A 544 12.38 -10.64 6.97
C ILE A 544 11.31 -11.36 6.14
N THR A 545 11.48 -11.39 4.81
CA THR A 545 10.62 -12.13 3.89
C THR A 545 10.65 -13.63 4.18
N GLN A 546 11.83 -14.19 4.43
CA GLN A 546 12.01 -15.60 4.80
C GLN A 546 11.31 -15.95 6.13
N ASN A 547 11.36 -15.06 7.14
CA ASN A 547 10.60 -15.24 8.38
C ASN A 547 9.10 -15.21 8.15
N ALA A 548 8.58 -14.26 7.38
CA ALA A 548 7.15 -14.17 7.05
C ALA A 548 6.67 -15.41 6.28
N ALA A 549 7.49 -15.95 5.38
CA ALA A 549 7.19 -17.19 4.65
C ALA A 549 7.09 -18.41 5.60
N ALA A 550 7.99 -18.52 6.58
CA ALA A 550 7.92 -19.54 7.61
C ALA A 550 6.65 -19.38 8.46
N ASP A 551 6.31 -18.17 8.88
CA ASP A 551 5.10 -17.89 9.65
C ASP A 551 3.81 -18.25 8.89
N ILE A 552 3.79 -18.05 7.55
CA ILE A 552 2.69 -18.48 6.68
C ILE A 552 2.64 -20.02 6.62
N LEU A 553 3.76 -20.69 6.42
CA LEU A 553 3.83 -22.15 6.38
C LEU A 553 3.33 -22.79 7.69
N GLU A 554 3.71 -22.21 8.80
CA GLU A 554 3.29 -22.64 10.14
C GLU A 554 1.86 -22.19 10.52
N GLY A 555 1.18 -21.41 9.67
CA GLY A 555 -0.18 -20.94 9.89
C GLY A 555 -0.30 -19.81 10.92
N LYS A 556 0.81 -19.17 11.30
CA LYS A 556 0.81 -17.98 12.17
C LYS A 556 0.27 -16.74 11.47
N ILE A 557 0.45 -16.68 10.14
CA ILE A 557 -0.03 -15.60 9.26
C ILE A 557 -0.91 -16.19 8.17
N ILE A 558 -2.03 -15.54 7.88
CA ILE A 558 -2.91 -15.87 6.76
C ILE A 558 -2.39 -15.17 5.51
N PRO A 559 -2.08 -15.89 4.40
CA PRO A 559 -1.62 -15.27 3.16
C PRO A 559 -2.68 -14.35 2.57
N LYS A 560 -2.27 -13.16 2.08
CA LYS A 560 -3.13 -12.12 1.53
C LYS A 560 -2.71 -11.65 0.15
N GLY A 561 -1.50 -12.02 -0.30
CA GLY A 561 -0.93 -11.60 -1.56
C GLY A 561 -1.66 -12.18 -2.77
N THR A 562 -1.56 -11.45 -3.89
CA THR A 562 -1.99 -11.91 -5.22
C THR A 562 -0.91 -11.58 -6.23
N LEU A 563 -0.73 -12.43 -7.25
CA LEU A 563 0.27 -12.17 -8.29
C LEU A 563 0.07 -10.81 -8.96
N PRO A 564 1.10 -9.97 -9.01
CA PRO A 564 1.06 -8.67 -9.69
C PRO A 564 1.19 -8.80 -11.20
N VAL A 565 1.60 -9.97 -11.69
CA VAL A 565 1.85 -10.27 -13.10
C VAL A 565 1.42 -11.69 -13.45
N THR A 566 1.14 -11.93 -14.72
CA THR A 566 0.92 -13.26 -15.27
C THR A 566 2.27 -13.96 -15.47
N VAL A 567 2.42 -15.16 -14.93
CA VAL A 567 3.67 -15.95 -15.00
C VAL A 567 3.55 -17.18 -15.92
N CYS A 568 2.37 -17.78 -15.99
CA CYS A 568 2.03 -18.89 -16.89
C CYS A 568 0.50 -18.99 -17.05
N PRO A 569 -0.01 -19.86 -17.93
CA PRO A 569 -1.46 -20.00 -18.16
C PRO A 569 -2.28 -20.30 -16.91
N GLU A 570 -1.70 -21.06 -15.97
CA GLU A 570 -2.31 -21.47 -14.70
C GLU A 570 -2.33 -20.31 -13.68
N TYR A 571 -1.31 -19.46 -13.69
CA TYR A 571 -1.14 -18.39 -12.71
C TYR A 571 -1.05 -17.03 -13.40
N LYS A 572 -2.21 -16.40 -13.54
CA LYS A 572 -2.38 -15.07 -14.15
C LYS A 572 -2.33 -13.97 -13.08
N PHE A 573 -2.26 -12.73 -13.51
CA PHE A 573 -2.48 -11.58 -12.65
C PHE A 573 -3.68 -11.82 -11.72
N GLY A 574 -3.51 -11.49 -10.44
CA GLY A 574 -4.55 -11.66 -9.41
C GLY A 574 -4.67 -13.08 -8.84
N SER A 575 -3.91 -14.08 -9.37
CA SER A 575 -3.88 -15.42 -8.78
C SER A 575 -3.32 -15.39 -7.37
N GLY A 576 -3.94 -16.15 -6.47
CA GLY A 576 -3.53 -16.32 -5.08
C GLY A 576 -4.64 -17.01 -4.29
N ILE A 577 -4.28 -17.94 -3.42
CA ILE A 577 -5.20 -18.51 -2.45
C ILE A 577 -5.27 -17.54 -1.27
N ILE A 578 -6.08 -16.54 -1.42
CA ILE A 578 -6.55 -15.77 -0.27
C ILE A 578 -7.56 -16.67 0.42
N SER A 579 -7.64 -16.67 1.77
CA SER A 579 -8.83 -17.19 2.46
C SER A 579 -10.02 -16.59 1.73
N LYS A 580 -10.84 -17.42 1.07
CA LYS A 580 -11.76 -17.00 0.00
C LYS A 580 -12.36 -15.63 0.27
N ARG A 581 -11.87 -14.57 -0.35
CA ARG A 581 -12.65 -13.34 -0.45
C ARG A 581 -13.91 -13.72 -1.21
N ILE A 582 -15.03 -13.64 -0.54
CA ILE A 582 -16.34 -13.90 -1.14
C ILE A 582 -16.58 -12.91 -2.29
N MET A 583 -15.94 -11.72 -2.22
CA MET A 583 -16.02 -10.66 -3.22
C MET A 583 -14.64 -10.35 -3.79
N PRO A 584 -14.46 -10.47 -5.11
CA PRO A 584 -13.21 -10.09 -5.77
C PRO A 584 -12.98 -8.58 -5.71
N LEU A 585 -11.72 -8.16 -5.89
CA LEU A 585 -11.37 -6.74 -6.01
C LEU A 585 -11.54 -6.28 -7.46
N ALA A 586 -11.99 -5.03 -7.62
CA ALA A 586 -11.96 -4.28 -8.87
C ALA A 586 -11.62 -2.82 -8.57
N THR A 587 -11.35 -2.03 -9.61
CA THR A 587 -11.27 -0.58 -9.45
C THR A 587 -12.65 0.05 -9.70
N PRO A 588 -12.92 1.25 -9.17
CA PRO A 588 -14.14 1.97 -9.49
C PRO A 588 -14.32 2.16 -11.01
N ASP A 589 -13.21 2.42 -11.72
CA ASP A 589 -13.22 2.65 -13.18
C ASP A 589 -13.62 1.39 -13.97
N GLU A 590 -13.25 0.19 -13.50
CA GLU A 590 -13.72 -1.08 -14.08
C GLU A 590 -15.22 -1.27 -13.93
N GLU A 591 -15.82 -0.66 -12.92
CA GLU A 591 -17.26 -0.70 -12.65
C GLU A 591 -17.99 0.56 -13.14
N GLY A 592 -17.36 1.38 -13.99
CA GLY A 592 -17.94 2.56 -14.62
C GLY A 592 -18.10 3.77 -13.69
N ILE A 593 -17.36 3.84 -12.60
CA ILE A 593 -17.33 4.97 -11.66
C ILE A 593 -16.02 5.73 -11.85
N ASN A 594 -16.08 7.06 -11.86
CA ASN A 594 -14.86 7.88 -11.84
C ASN A 594 -14.12 7.67 -10.51
N GLY A 595 -13.09 6.83 -10.52
CA GLY A 595 -12.37 6.43 -9.31
C GLY A 595 -11.59 7.58 -8.65
N LEU A 596 -11.10 8.56 -9.41
CA LEU A 596 -10.44 9.73 -8.82
C LEU A 596 -11.42 10.61 -8.05
N GLN A 597 -12.56 10.93 -8.66
CA GLN A 597 -13.58 11.74 -8.02
C GLN A 597 -14.09 11.04 -6.76
N MET A 598 -14.45 9.76 -6.86
CA MET A 598 -14.91 8.97 -5.72
C MET A 598 -13.88 8.90 -4.59
N THR A 599 -12.62 8.64 -4.93
CA THR A 599 -11.52 8.59 -3.94
C THR A 599 -11.35 9.96 -3.26
N HIS A 600 -11.34 11.04 -4.03
CA HIS A 600 -11.22 12.39 -3.50
C HIS A 600 -12.37 12.76 -2.56
N GLU A 601 -13.61 12.46 -2.92
CA GLU A 601 -14.78 12.73 -2.10
C GLU A 601 -14.77 11.93 -0.79
N ILE A 602 -14.43 10.63 -0.86
CA ILE A 602 -14.33 9.77 0.33
C ILE A 602 -13.17 10.20 1.22
N ASP A 603 -12.00 10.47 0.65
CA ASP A 603 -10.84 10.96 1.40
C ASP A 603 -11.15 12.29 2.10
N SER A 604 -11.84 13.20 1.42
CA SER A 604 -12.26 14.48 1.99
C SER A 604 -13.19 14.30 3.19
N LEU A 605 -14.20 13.44 3.07
CA LEU A 605 -15.17 13.18 4.13
C LEU A 605 -14.54 12.45 5.33
N ALA A 606 -13.73 11.41 5.08
CA ALA A 606 -13.06 10.66 6.14
C ALA A 606 -12.07 11.54 6.92
N ASN A 607 -11.27 12.33 6.21
CA ASN A 607 -10.32 13.24 6.85
C ASN A 607 -11.01 14.42 7.56
N LEU A 608 -12.15 14.90 7.05
CA LEU A 608 -12.96 15.90 7.73
C LEU A 608 -13.45 15.38 9.09
N GLY A 609 -13.97 14.13 9.14
CA GLY A 609 -14.41 13.52 10.38
C GLY A 609 -13.28 13.40 11.42
N ILE A 610 -12.07 13.04 10.97
CA ILE A 610 -10.88 12.99 11.84
C ILE A 610 -10.49 14.41 12.32
N ALA A 611 -10.43 15.38 11.40
CA ALA A 611 -10.05 16.75 11.70
C ALA A 611 -11.03 17.46 12.66
N THR A 612 -12.32 17.15 12.55
CA THR A 612 -13.38 17.66 13.46
C THR A 612 -13.51 16.85 14.74
N LYS A 613 -12.64 15.83 14.96
CA LYS A 613 -12.70 14.92 16.11
C LYS A 613 -14.03 14.20 16.26
N SER A 614 -14.72 13.90 15.14
CA SER A 614 -15.92 13.07 15.16
C SER A 614 -15.58 11.59 15.41
N TYR A 615 -14.44 11.16 14.95
CA TYR A 615 -13.81 9.85 15.21
C TYR A 615 -12.29 9.96 14.98
N PRO A 616 -11.46 9.14 15.69
CA PRO A 616 -10.01 9.18 15.52
C PRO A 616 -9.53 8.47 14.24
N GLY A 617 -10.26 7.49 13.78
CA GLY A 617 -9.97 6.75 12.55
C GLY A 617 -11.15 5.88 12.11
N CYS A 618 -11.09 5.43 10.85
CA CYS A 618 -12.13 4.58 10.27
C CYS A 618 -11.58 3.72 9.12
N ILE A 619 -12.35 2.71 8.72
CA ILE A 619 -12.18 1.97 7.48
C ILE A 619 -13.42 2.19 6.61
N VAL A 620 -13.21 2.54 5.35
CA VAL A 620 -14.28 2.64 4.36
C VAL A 620 -14.12 1.52 3.34
N LEU A 621 -15.18 0.72 3.16
CA LEU A 621 -15.28 -0.33 2.14
C LEU A 621 -16.51 -0.07 1.27
N ILE A 622 -16.32 -0.08 -0.05
CA ILE A 622 -17.41 0.03 -1.03
C ILE A 622 -17.35 -1.15 -1.98
N ALA A 623 -18.50 -1.79 -2.18
CA ALA A 623 -18.65 -2.86 -3.14
C ALA A 623 -19.74 -2.52 -4.18
N ARG A 624 -19.53 -2.95 -5.42
CA ARG A 624 -20.48 -2.83 -6.52
C ARG A 624 -20.47 -4.11 -7.37
N HIS A 625 -21.64 -4.57 -7.78
CA HIS A 625 -21.81 -5.80 -8.58
C HIS A 625 -21.05 -7.02 -8.05
N GLY A 626 -20.99 -7.18 -6.72
CA GLY A 626 -20.29 -8.28 -6.08
C GLY A 626 -18.76 -8.15 -6.05
N LYS A 627 -18.18 -6.98 -6.36
CA LYS A 627 -16.75 -6.69 -6.31
C LYS A 627 -16.48 -5.54 -5.35
N ILE A 628 -15.39 -5.63 -4.58
CA ILE A 628 -14.90 -4.54 -3.74
C ILE A 628 -14.18 -3.56 -4.66
N ILE A 629 -14.68 -2.33 -4.75
CA ILE A 629 -14.16 -1.28 -5.63
C ILE A 629 -13.38 -0.20 -4.87
N PHE A 630 -13.52 -0.16 -3.55
CA PHE A 630 -12.79 0.75 -2.68
C PHE A 630 -12.64 0.13 -1.29
N GLU A 631 -11.46 0.18 -0.72
CA GLU A 631 -11.17 -0.26 0.63
C GLU A 631 -9.97 0.53 1.14
N LYS A 632 -10.18 1.38 2.16
CA LYS A 632 -9.12 2.25 2.68
C LYS A 632 -9.30 2.52 4.17
N ALA A 633 -8.20 2.54 4.89
CA ALA A 633 -8.13 2.89 6.31
C ALA A 633 -7.63 4.33 6.48
N TYR A 634 -8.12 5.03 7.50
CA TYR A 634 -7.82 6.44 7.79
C TYR A 634 -7.59 6.64 9.28
N GLY A 635 -6.69 7.57 9.62
CA GLY A 635 -6.45 8.03 10.99
C GLY A 635 -5.81 7.00 11.91
N THR A 636 -6.08 7.12 13.19
CA THR A 636 -5.47 6.37 14.28
C THR A 636 -6.52 5.68 15.16
N TYR A 637 -6.11 4.75 16.02
CA TYR A 637 -7.03 4.07 16.94
C TYR A 637 -7.66 5.00 17.97
N ASN A 638 -6.93 6.02 18.39
CA ASN A 638 -7.40 7.07 19.30
C ASN A 638 -6.66 8.39 18.99
N TYR A 639 -7.03 9.48 19.70
CA TYR A 639 -6.43 10.79 19.48
C TYR A 639 -5.05 10.97 20.12
N ASP A 640 -4.69 10.11 21.07
CA ASP A 640 -3.53 10.30 21.95
C ASP A 640 -2.32 9.48 21.49
N THR A 641 -2.52 8.43 20.69
CA THR A 641 -1.45 7.57 20.19
C THR A 641 -1.37 7.59 18.66
N PRO A 642 -0.13 7.52 18.11
CA PRO A 642 0.07 7.57 16.66
C PRO A 642 -0.20 6.24 15.94
N GLU A 643 -0.81 5.25 16.62
CA GLU A 643 -1.06 3.93 16.09
C GLU A 643 -2.10 3.99 14.97
N PRO A 644 -1.73 3.69 13.69
CA PRO A 644 -2.64 3.86 12.57
C PRO A 644 -3.69 2.77 12.51
N VAL A 645 -4.91 3.14 12.13
CA VAL A 645 -5.92 2.18 11.68
C VAL A 645 -5.44 1.51 10.39
N ASN A 646 -5.67 0.21 10.27
CA ASN A 646 -5.36 -0.57 9.08
C ASN A 646 -6.51 -1.55 8.75
N LEU A 647 -6.49 -2.17 7.58
CA LEU A 647 -7.57 -3.06 7.11
C LEU A 647 -7.77 -4.33 7.95
N ASN A 648 -6.89 -4.61 8.91
CA ASN A 648 -7.04 -5.71 9.87
C ASN A 648 -7.59 -5.25 11.22
N SER A 649 -7.83 -3.95 11.40
CA SER A 649 -8.40 -3.40 12.62
C SER A 649 -9.76 -4.00 12.91
N ILE A 650 -9.98 -4.41 14.16
CA ILE A 650 -11.22 -5.03 14.62
C ILE A 650 -12.07 -3.96 15.30
N TYR A 651 -13.29 -3.78 14.81
CA TYR A 651 -14.24 -2.82 15.33
C TYR A 651 -15.41 -3.47 16.07
N ASP A 652 -15.90 -2.79 17.09
CA ASP A 652 -17.23 -3.08 17.65
C ASP A 652 -18.29 -2.64 16.65
N MET A 653 -19.12 -3.59 16.23
CA MET A 653 -20.15 -3.34 15.22
C MET A 653 -21.45 -2.81 15.81
N ALA A 654 -21.52 -2.63 17.13
CA ALA A 654 -22.69 -2.11 17.85
C ALA A 654 -24.00 -2.73 17.32
N SER A 655 -24.96 -1.90 16.90
CA SER A 655 -26.28 -2.36 16.41
C SER A 655 -26.26 -3.14 15.10
N VAL A 656 -25.16 -3.12 14.34
CA VAL A 656 -25.02 -4.03 13.18
C VAL A 656 -25.04 -5.50 13.63
N THR A 657 -24.73 -5.78 14.90
CA THR A 657 -24.89 -7.10 15.54
C THR A 657 -26.33 -7.64 15.41
N LYS A 658 -27.34 -6.77 15.41
CA LYS A 658 -28.76 -7.18 15.23
C LYS A 658 -28.93 -7.95 13.93
N ILE A 659 -28.37 -7.45 12.83
CA ILE A 659 -28.49 -8.08 11.50
C ILE A 659 -27.44 -9.16 11.28
N CYS A 660 -26.21 -8.97 11.74
CA CYS A 660 -25.13 -9.94 11.53
C CYS A 660 -25.18 -11.17 12.44
N ALA A 661 -25.94 -11.11 13.54
CA ALA A 661 -26.07 -12.24 14.46
C ALA A 661 -27.54 -12.64 14.70
N THR A 662 -28.33 -11.78 15.34
CA THR A 662 -29.66 -12.16 15.79
C THR A 662 -30.60 -12.47 14.63
N THR A 663 -30.66 -11.61 13.61
CA THR A 663 -31.46 -11.84 12.39
C THR A 663 -31.07 -13.13 11.68
N LEU A 664 -29.76 -13.39 11.54
CA LEU A 664 -29.27 -14.65 10.91
C LEU A 664 -29.77 -15.88 11.70
N GLY A 665 -29.71 -15.81 13.02
CA GLY A 665 -30.22 -16.87 13.87
C GLY A 665 -31.72 -17.11 13.68
N VAL A 666 -32.50 -16.03 13.64
CA VAL A 666 -33.94 -16.08 13.39
C VAL A 666 -34.25 -16.62 11.99
N MET A 667 -33.60 -16.12 10.95
CA MET A 667 -33.76 -16.59 9.55
C MET A 667 -33.54 -18.09 9.43
N LYS A 668 -32.47 -18.61 10.04
CA LYS A 668 -32.18 -20.05 10.00
C LYS A 668 -33.24 -20.88 10.70
N LEU A 669 -33.69 -20.45 11.89
CA LEU A 669 -34.76 -21.16 12.62
C LEU A 669 -36.11 -21.09 11.88
N TYR A 670 -36.35 -19.99 11.18
CA TYR A 670 -37.51 -19.85 10.30
C TYR A 670 -37.45 -20.81 9.10
N ASP A 671 -36.32 -20.84 8.42
CA ASP A 671 -36.06 -21.74 7.29
C ASP A 671 -36.16 -23.24 7.68
N GLU A 672 -35.74 -23.58 8.91
CA GLU A 672 -35.90 -24.92 9.50
C GLU A 672 -37.31 -25.21 9.99
N GLY A 673 -38.27 -24.28 9.88
CA GLY A 673 -39.64 -24.41 10.37
C GLY A 673 -39.79 -24.44 11.91
N LYS A 674 -38.71 -24.13 12.64
CA LYS A 674 -38.68 -24.11 14.10
C LYS A 674 -39.18 -22.79 14.70
N LEU A 675 -39.16 -21.73 13.94
CA LEU A 675 -39.67 -20.42 14.30
C LEU A 675 -40.71 -19.98 13.26
N ARG A 676 -41.80 -19.35 13.72
CA ARG A 676 -42.84 -18.80 12.86
C ARG A 676 -43.07 -17.34 13.23
N LEU A 677 -43.19 -16.48 12.22
CA LEU A 677 -43.38 -15.03 12.39
C LEU A 677 -44.76 -14.65 12.92
N ASP A 678 -45.74 -15.47 12.63
CA ASP A 678 -47.16 -15.29 13.11
C ASP A 678 -47.36 -15.65 14.57
N LYS A 679 -46.36 -16.18 15.27
CA LYS A 679 -46.42 -16.51 16.68
C LYS A 679 -46.01 -15.33 17.57
N THR A 680 -46.22 -15.49 18.87
CA THR A 680 -45.91 -14.47 19.88
C THR A 680 -44.68 -14.83 20.68
N LEU A 681 -44.05 -13.83 21.33
CA LEU A 681 -42.89 -14.05 22.23
C LEU A 681 -43.19 -15.10 23.30
N GLY A 682 -44.38 -15.07 23.91
CA GLY A 682 -44.79 -16.05 24.93
C GLY A 682 -44.90 -17.49 24.45
N THR A 683 -44.92 -17.71 23.11
CA THR A 683 -44.85 -19.05 22.51
C THR A 683 -43.44 -19.66 22.74
N TYR A 684 -42.42 -18.86 22.59
CA TYR A 684 -41.00 -19.32 22.66
C TYR A 684 -40.32 -19.00 23.98
N LEU A 685 -40.81 -17.99 24.74
CA LEU A 685 -40.26 -17.56 26.02
C LEU A 685 -41.26 -17.80 27.16
N PRO A 686 -41.31 -19.00 27.78
CA PRO A 686 -42.25 -19.34 28.84
C PRO A 686 -42.19 -18.38 30.03
N TRP A 687 -41.00 -17.84 30.36
CA TRP A 687 -40.81 -16.91 31.47
C TRP A 687 -41.54 -15.57 31.26
N LEU A 688 -41.84 -15.19 29.98
CA LEU A 688 -42.47 -13.97 29.63
C LEU A 688 -44.01 -14.04 29.66
N ARG A 689 -44.63 -15.26 29.84
CA ARG A 689 -46.08 -15.50 29.73
C ARG A 689 -46.94 -14.71 30.71
N LYS A 690 -46.34 -14.26 31.82
CA LYS A 690 -47.12 -13.44 32.82
C LYS A 690 -46.99 -11.92 32.55
N SER A 691 -46.26 -11.53 31.55
CA SER A 691 -46.07 -10.11 31.14
C SER A 691 -46.99 -9.77 29.99
N ASP A 692 -47.31 -8.47 29.84
CA ASP A 692 -48.02 -7.92 28.68
C ASP A 692 -47.24 -8.09 27.36
N LYS A 693 -45.93 -8.38 27.43
CA LYS A 693 -45.08 -8.67 26.28
C LYS A 693 -45.27 -10.09 25.72
N ALA A 694 -45.95 -10.98 26.45
CA ALA A 694 -46.17 -12.34 25.99
C ALA A 694 -46.88 -12.44 24.65
N ASN A 695 -47.78 -11.47 24.37
CA ASN A 695 -48.62 -11.44 23.18
C ASN A 695 -48.02 -10.68 22.03
N LEU A 696 -46.81 -10.14 22.18
CA LEU A 696 -46.12 -9.42 21.11
C LEU A 696 -45.74 -10.37 19.96
N ASN A 697 -46.18 -10.03 18.76
CA ASN A 697 -45.96 -10.82 17.56
C ASN A 697 -44.51 -10.75 17.11
N ILE A 698 -43.92 -11.89 16.72
CA ILE A 698 -42.50 -12.01 16.33
C ILE A 698 -42.16 -11.10 15.17
N GLU A 699 -43.00 -11.03 14.13
CA GLU A 699 -42.79 -10.14 12.98
C GLU A 699 -42.73 -8.67 13.41
N LYS A 700 -43.67 -8.24 14.27
CA LYS A 700 -43.71 -6.86 14.77
C LYS A 700 -42.50 -6.52 15.64
N VAL A 701 -41.99 -7.48 16.43
CA VAL A 701 -40.74 -7.32 17.20
C VAL A 701 -39.57 -7.10 16.26
N LEU A 702 -39.43 -7.91 15.24
CA LEU A 702 -38.33 -7.77 14.25
C LEU A 702 -38.41 -6.45 13.47
N LEU A 703 -39.61 -5.91 13.27
CA LEU A 703 -39.86 -4.63 12.57
C LEU A 703 -39.79 -3.41 13.50
N HIS A 704 -39.50 -3.58 14.80
CA HIS A 704 -39.52 -2.51 15.80
C HIS A 704 -40.93 -1.84 15.90
N GLN A 705 -41.98 -2.61 15.72
CA GLN A 705 -43.38 -2.17 15.75
C GLN A 705 -44.18 -2.84 16.85
N ALA A 706 -43.55 -3.55 17.75
CA ALA A 706 -44.24 -4.30 18.82
C ALA A 706 -44.58 -3.46 20.05
N GLY A 707 -44.17 -2.18 20.08
CA GLY A 707 -44.47 -1.29 21.20
C GLY A 707 -43.48 -1.39 22.38
N LEU A 708 -42.36 -2.05 22.22
CA LEU A 708 -41.31 -2.03 23.23
C LEU A 708 -40.66 -0.63 23.31
N VAL A 709 -40.23 -0.21 24.51
CA VAL A 709 -39.46 1.03 24.70
C VAL A 709 -38.09 0.92 24.04
N ALA A 710 -37.52 2.04 23.61
CA ALA A 710 -36.25 2.07 22.86
C ALA A 710 -35.16 1.30 23.58
N ASP A 711 -34.96 1.53 24.85
CA ASP A 711 -33.97 0.84 25.68
C ASP A 711 -34.44 0.70 27.14
N VAL A 712 -33.77 -0.19 27.88
CA VAL A 712 -33.81 -0.24 29.35
C VAL A 712 -32.34 -0.12 29.80
N VAL A 713 -32.02 0.99 30.45
CA VAL A 713 -30.63 1.30 30.84
C VAL A 713 -30.21 0.42 32.03
N PHE A 714 -29.86 -0.83 31.75
CA PHE A 714 -29.59 -1.88 32.77
C PHE A 714 -28.47 -1.52 33.71
N TYR A 715 -27.42 -0.86 33.23
CA TYR A 715 -26.23 -0.53 34.01
C TYR A 715 -26.52 0.47 35.14
N LEU A 716 -27.51 1.33 35.02
CA LEU A 716 -27.83 2.32 36.06
C LEU A 716 -28.14 1.68 37.43
N LYS A 717 -28.63 0.44 37.44
CA LYS A 717 -28.84 -0.32 38.67
C LYS A 717 -27.56 -0.90 39.26
N THR A 718 -26.49 -0.92 38.50
CA THR A 718 -25.23 -1.59 38.85
C THR A 718 -24.13 -0.61 39.23
N VAL A 719 -24.41 0.70 39.13
CA VAL A 719 -23.49 1.78 39.48
C VAL A 719 -24.06 2.65 40.60
N ASP A 720 -23.18 3.24 41.40
CA ASP A 720 -23.58 4.22 42.39
C ASP A 720 -24.08 5.50 41.71
N PRO A 721 -25.30 5.96 41.98
CA PRO A 721 -25.89 7.09 41.28
C PRO A 721 -25.21 8.46 41.56
N LYS A 722 -24.38 8.55 42.59
CA LYS A 722 -23.66 9.79 42.93
C LYS A 722 -22.25 9.81 42.33
N THR A 723 -21.61 8.69 42.28
CA THR A 723 -20.19 8.57 41.87
C THR A 723 -19.99 7.94 40.51
N GLY A 724 -21.03 7.26 39.96
CA GLY A 724 -20.92 6.49 38.74
C GLY A 724 -20.10 5.19 38.86
N LYS A 725 -19.54 4.90 40.00
CA LYS A 725 -18.67 3.73 40.21
C LYS A 725 -19.46 2.42 40.26
N PRO A 726 -18.89 1.31 39.73
CA PRO A 726 -19.48 -0.01 39.82
C PRO A 726 -19.74 -0.41 41.28
N LEU A 727 -20.94 -0.92 41.55
CA LEU A 727 -21.32 -1.37 42.87
C LEU A 727 -20.75 -2.76 43.17
N PRO A 728 -20.08 -3.01 44.32
CA PRO A 728 -19.42 -4.29 44.65
C PRO A 728 -20.34 -5.51 44.66
N GLN A 729 -21.66 -5.30 44.87
CA GLN A 729 -22.66 -6.36 44.84
C GLN A 729 -22.97 -6.89 43.43
N TYR A 730 -22.59 -6.15 42.42
CA TYR A 730 -22.74 -6.51 40.99
C TYR A 730 -21.42 -6.79 40.30
N PHE A 731 -20.33 -6.20 40.79
CA PHE A 731 -19.01 -6.31 40.12
C PHE A 731 -17.90 -6.65 41.10
N GLN A 732 -16.97 -7.52 40.67
CA GLN A 732 -15.74 -7.84 41.38
C GLN A 732 -14.55 -7.78 40.39
N PRO A 733 -13.32 -7.48 40.89
CA PRO A 733 -12.14 -7.40 40.02
C PRO A 733 -11.68 -8.81 39.54
N ASP A 734 -11.99 -9.85 40.31
CA ASP A 734 -11.59 -11.23 40.02
C ASP A 734 -12.76 -12.10 39.64
N SER A 735 -12.48 -13.09 38.77
CA SER A 735 -13.47 -14.10 38.38
C SER A 735 -13.74 -15.08 39.53
N SER A 736 -15.01 -15.35 39.75
CA SER A 736 -15.48 -16.38 40.71
C SER A 736 -16.77 -17.06 40.19
N ALA A 737 -17.25 -18.09 40.88
CA ALA A 737 -18.53 -18.74 40.56
C ALA A 737 -19.70 -17.74 40.62
N GLU A 738 -19.64 -16.75 41.52
CA GLU A 738 -20.67 -15.74 41.69
C GLU A 738 -20.48 -14.57 40.65
N PHE A 739 -19.25 -14.30 40.25
CA PHE A 739 -18.90 -13.21 39.32
C PHE A 739 -18.11 -13.79 38.13
N SER A 740 -18.83 -14.45 37.21
CA SER A 740 -18.19 -15.17 36.11
C SER A 740 -18.23 -14.44 34.75
N VAL A 741 -19.00 -13.38 34.62
CA VAL A 741 -19.22 -12.69 33.35
C VAL A 741 -18.24 -11.51 33.23
N ARG A 742 -17.17 -11.70 32.47
CA ARG A 742 -16.20 -10.63 32.22
C ARG A 742 -16.82 -9.53 31.38
N VAL A 743 -16.84 -8.30 31.89
CA VAL A 743 -17.39 -7.11 31.19
C VAL A 743 -16.29 -6.11 30.81
N ALA A 744 -15.17 -6.09 31.54
CA ALA A 744 -13.99 -5.29 31.23
C ALA A 744 -12.71 -5.98 31.75
N GLN A 745 -11.56 -5.35 31.61
CA GLN A 745 -10.33 -5.82 32.25
C GLN A 745 -10.47 -5.69 33.78
N ASN A 746 -10.23 -6.78 34.49
CA ASN A 746 -10.38 -6.84 35.97
C ASN A 746 -11.76 -6.40 36.45
N LEU A 747 -12.82 -6.72 35.70
CA LEU A 747 -14.18 -6.40 36.06
C LEU A 747 -15.12 -7.54 35.64
N TYR A 748 -15.71 -8.24 36.60
CA TYR A 748 -16.60 -9.36 36.39
C TYR A 748 -17.98 -9.07 36.99
N LEU A 749 -19.01 -9.18 36.16
CA LEU A 749 -20.40 -9.01 36.54
C LEU A 749 -20.93 -10.28 37.18
N LYS A 750 -21.83 -10.09 38.12
CA LYS A 750 -22.55 -11.15 38.84
C LYS A 750 -23.21 -12.14 37.88
N THR A 751 -22.97 -13.42 38.11
CA THR A 751 -23.55 -14.53 37.35
C THR A 751 -25.07 -14.48 37.43
N GLY A 752 -25.74 -14.59 36.28
CA GLY A 752 -27.23 -14.60 36.22
C GLY A 752 -27.89 -13.21 36.22
N TYR A 753 -27.12 -12.13 36.08
CA TYR A 753 -27.66 -10.77 35.94
C TYR A 753 -28.55 -10.61 34.68
N ASP A 754 -28.37 -11.46 33.65
CA ASP A 754 -29.26 -11.57 32.49
C ASP A 754 -30.73 -11.80 32.88
N LYS A 755 -31.01 -12.54 33.97
CA LYS A 755 -32.38 -12.69 34.47
C LYS A 755 -32.97 -11.38 35.00
N THR A 756 -32.16 -10.56 35.65
CA THR A 756 -32.53 -9.21 36.11
C THR A 756 -32.81 -8.30 34.92
N MET A 757 -31.99 -8.36 33.87
CA MET A 757 -32.21 -7.63 32.61
C MET A 757 -33.54 -8.07 31.99
N ASN A 758 -33.78 -9.35 31.83
CA ASN A 758 -34.99 -9.88 31.24
C ASN A 758 -36.25 -9.46 32.05
N GLN A 759 -36.20 -9.51 33.40
CA GLN A 759 -37.25 -9.02 34.24
C GLN A 759 -37.52 -7.52 34.04
N SER A 760 -36.46 -6.73 33.95
CA SER A 760 -36.57 -5.28 33.69
C SER A 760 -37.25 -4.97 32.33
N ILE A 761 -37.00 -5.79 31.30
CA ILE A 761 -37.68 -5.68 30.00
C ILE A 761 -39.19 -6.09 30.21
N ALA A 762 -39.45 -7.19 30.92
CA ALA A 762 -40.82 -7.65 31.15
C ALA A 762 -41.64 -6.60 31.89
N ASP A 763 -41.06 -5.89 32.88
CA ASP A 763 -41.71 -4.84 33.67
C ASP A 763 -41.72 -3.45 33.00
N SER A 764 -41.05 -3.25 31.87
CA SER A 764 -41.01 -1.98 31.17
C SER A 764 -42.40 -1.64 30.60
N LYS A 765 -42.66 -0.34 30.42
CA LYS A 765 -43.93 0.12 29.85
C LYS A 765 -44.05 -0.31 28.39
N LEU A 766 -45.23 -0.82 28.01
CA LEU A 766 -45.55 -1.06 26.61
C LEU A 766 -46.11 0.25 26.00
N LEU A 767 -45.54 0.67 24.87
CA LEU A 767 -45.98 1.86 24.13
C LEU A 767 -47.25 1.56 23.34
N PRO A 768 -48.21 2.50 23.22
CA PRO A 768 -49.45 2.26 22.50
C PRO A 768 -49.23 2.31 20.96
N GLY A 769 -49.94 1.40 20.27
CA GLY A 769 -49.99 1.36 18.81
C GLY A 769 -48.79 0.69 18.14
N GLU A 770 -48.97 0.40 16.84
CA GLU A 770 -47.94 -0.27 16.01
C GLU A 770 -47.02 0.76 15.33
N LYS A 771 -46.53 1.73 16.10
CA LYS A 771 -45.58 2.73 15.58
C LYS A 771 -44.18 2.15 15.62
N TYR A 772 -43.39 2.50 14.57
CA TYR A 772 -41.97 2.19 14.60
C TYR A 772 -41.28 2.92 15.76
N VAL A 773 -40.69 2.15 16.66
CA VAL A 773 -39.83 2.63 17.72
C VAL A 773 -38.61 1.71 17.75
N TYR A 774 -37.47 2.18 17.23
CA TYR A 774 -36.22 1.40 17.30
C TYR A 774 -35.95 1.00 18.74
N SER A 775 -35.82 -0.29 19.02
CA SER A 775 -35.65 -0.84 20.36
C SER A 775 -34.58 -1.91 20.42
N ASP A 776 -33.61 -1.75 21.32
CA ASP A 776 -32.62 -2.79 21.66
C ASP A 776 -33.28 -3.98 22.33
N ASN A 777 -34.35 -3.76 23.08
CA ASN A 777 -35.09 -4.82 23.77
C ASN A 777 -35.71 -5.84 22.80
N ASP A 778 -36.14 -5.42 21.60
CA ASP A 778 -36.62 -6.31 20.57
C ASP A 778 -35.61 -7.42 20.23
N PHE A 779 -34.34 -7.03 20.01
CA PHE A 779 -33.30 -7.94 19.58
C PHE A 779 -32.63 -8.70 20.75
N ILE A 780 -32.69 -8.17 21.98
CA ILE A 780 -32.35 -8.95 23.20
C ILE A 780 -33.31 -10.12 23.37
N LEU A 781 -34.64 -9.85 23.27
CA LEU A 781 -35.67 -10.89 23.34
C LEU A 781 -35.55 -11.89 22.18
N MET A 782 -35.31 -11.44 20.98
CA MET A 782 -35.11 -12.33 19.82
C MET A 782 -33.85 -13.21 19.95
N ALA A 783 -32.76 -12.72 20.55
CA ALA A 783 -31.60 -13.57 20.88
C ALA A 783 -31.96 -14.65 21.94
N ASP A 784 -32.81 -14.33 22.93
CA ASP A 784 -33.35 -15.31 23.88
C ASP A 784 -34.29 -16.30 23.18
N VAL A 785 -35.09 -15.88 22.19
CA VAL A 785 -35.91 -16.81 21.37
C VAL A 785 -35.00 -17.80 20.62
N VAL A 786 -33.93 -17.33 20.00
CA VAL A 786 -32.94 -18.23 19.35
C VAL A 786 -32.36 -19.21 20.35
N ARG A 787 -31.98 -18.74 21.54
CA ARG A 787 -31.48 -19.62 22.63
C ARG A 787 -32.54 -20.62 23.11
N ALA A 788 -33.80 -20.19 23.29
CA ALA A 788 -34.86 -21.06 23.77
C ALA A 788 -35.16 -22.21 22.81
N ILE A 789 -35.13 -21.94 21.49
CA ILE A 789 -35.41 -22.95 20.46
C ILE A 789 -34.20 -23.88 20.25
N SER A 790 -32.99 -23.33 20.20
CA SER A 790 -31.76 -24.03 19.78
C SER A 790 -30.95 -24.63 20.92
N GLY A 791 -31.16 -24.19 22.16
CA GLY A 791 -30.31 -24.48 23.30
C GLY A 791 -28.96 -23.77 23.33
N LEU A 792 -28.65 -22.99 22.31
CA LEU A 792 -27.36 -22.29 22.17
C LEU A 792 -27.56 -20.77 22.33
N ARG A 793 -26.61 -20.11 23.02
CA ARG A 793 -26.54 -18.66 23.04
C ARG A 793 -26.25 -18.17 21.62
N ILE A 794 -26.69 -16.94 21.32
CA ILE A 794 -26.56 -16.36 19.97
C ILE A 794 -25.13 -16.36 19.43
N ASP A 795 -24.14 -16.05 20.28
CA ASP A 795 -22.71 -16.07 19.91
C ASP A 795 -22.25 -17.47 19.44
N LYS A 796 -22.69 -18.53 20.12
CA LYS A 796 -22.36 -19.92 19.76
C LYS A 796 -23.15 -20.42 18.58
N TYR A 797 -24.41 -19.93 18.45
CA TYR A 797 -25.31 -20.34 17.38
C TYR A 797 -24.78 -19.83 16.02
N VAL A 798 -24.47 -18.51 15.92
CA VAL A 798 -24.00 -17.95 14.66
C VAL A 798 -22.57 -18.40 14.32
N ASP A 799 -21.69 -18.59 15.30
CA ASP A 799 -20.37 -19.17 15.10
C ASP A 799 -20.46 -20.57 14.47
N LYS A 800 -21.35 -21.42 15.00
CA LYS A 800 -21.53 -22.79 14.53
C LYS A 800 -22.16 -22.90 13.15
N TYR A 801 -23.19 -22.09 12.87
CA TYR A 801 -24.02 -22.28 11.70
C TYR A 801 -23.75 -21.31 10.56
N PHE A 802 -23.02 -20.21 10.81
CA PHE A 802 -22.69 -19.20 9.82
C PHE A 802 -21.20 -18.91 9.75
N TYR A 803 -20.58 -18.40 10.82
CA TYR A 803 -19.22 -17.85 10.73
C TYR A 803 -18.19 -18.90 10.38
N LYS A 804 -18.13 -20.01 11.11
CA LYS A 804 -17.20 -21.11 10.82
C LYS A 804 -17.44 -21.78 9.47
N PRO A 805 -18.68 -22.17 9.10
CA PRO A 805 -18.94 -22.78 7.79
C PRO A 805 -18.62 -21.84 6.61
N MET A 806 -18.74 -20.52 6.79
CA MET A 806 -18.38 -19.51 5.79
C MET A 806 -16.90 -19.15 5.82
N GLY A 807 -16.09 -19.66 6.75
CA GLY A 807 -14.68 -19.30 6.89
C GLY A 807 -14.45 -17.86 7.38
N LEU A 808 -15.41 -17.27 8.09
CA LEU A 808 -15.32 -15.92 8.62
C LEU A 808 -14.60 -15.93 9.97
N HIS A 809 -13.32 -15.61 9.95
CA HIS A 809 -12.49 -15.65 11.17
C HIS A 809 -12.39 -14.29 11.88
N SER A 810 -12.68 -13.17 11.20
CA SER A 810 -12.60 -11.81 11.74
C SER A 810 -13.90 -11.31 12.38
N ILE A 811 -15.04 -11.98 12.17
CA ILE A 811 -16.32 -11.67 12.82
C ILE A 811 -16.57 -12.56 14.02
N GLY A 812 -17.24 -12.04 15.06
CA GLY A 812 -17.62 -12.82 16.23
C GLY A 812 -17.76 -11.96 17.47
N PHE A 813 -17.95 -12.60 18.61
CA PHE A 813 -18.14 -11.98 19.91
C PHE A 813 -16.85 -12.02 20.73
N ASN A 814 -16.71 -11.09 21.68
CA ASN A 814 -15.59 -11.00 22.61
C ASN A 814 -14.22 -10.98 21.90
N PRO A 815 -13.93 -9.97 21.08
CA PRO A 815 -12.73 -9.91 20.22
C PRO A 815 -11.43 -10.04 21.03
N ARG A 816 -11.36 -9.50 22.25
CA ARG A 816 -10.16 -9.56 23.12
C ARG A 816 -9.79 -10.99 23.58
N ASN A 817 -10.67 -11.97 23.43
CA ASN A 817 -10.37 -13.37 23.67
C ASN A 817 -9.85 -14.11 22.42
N ARG A 818 -9.83 -13.44 21.26
CA ARG A 818 -9.56 -14.03 19.94
C ARG A 818 -8.44 -13.34 19.19
N PHE A 819 -8.25 -12.04 19.42
CA PHE A 819 -7.31 -11.21 18.71
C PHE A 819 -6.37 -10.51 19.68
N ASP A 820 -5.20 -10.12 19.17
CA ASP A 820 -4.31 -9.19 19.88
C ASP A 820 -5.07 -7.88 20.17
N THR A 821 -4.93 -7.39 21.40
CA THR A 821 -5.58 -6.15 21.83
C THR A 821 -5.18 -4.94 21.00
N ASN A 822 -3.97 -4.96 20.43
CA ASN A 822 -3.47 -3.90 19.53
C ASN A 822 -4.24 -3.83 18.19
N LEU A 823 -4.99 -4.87 17.83
CA LEU A 823 -5.84 -4.87 16.63
C LEU A 823 -7.26 -4.39 16.92
N VAL A 824 -7.66 -4.28 18.19
CA VAL A 824 -9.02 -3.94 18.59
C VAL A 824 -9.15 -2.44 18.79
N ALA A 825 -9.88 -1.78 17.90
CA ALA A 825 -10.14 -0.35 18.02
C ALA A 825 -10.99 -0.03 19.27
N PRO A 826 -10.62 0.99 20.08
CA PRO A 826 -11.46 1.41 21.19
C PRO A 826 -12.79 1.99 20.66
N THR A 827 -13.89 1.68 21.32
CA THR A 827 -15.23 2.12 20.94
C THR A 827 -15.50 3.56 21.41
N GLU A 828 -15.17 3.82 22.67
CA GLU A 828 -15.40 5.11 23.34
C GLU A 828 -14.47 5.30 24.54
N LEU A 829 -14.38 6.52 25.03
CA LEU A 829 -13.78 6.83 26.32
C LEU A 829 -14.84 6.69 27.42
N ASP A 830 -14.87 5.53 28.08
CA ASP A 830 -15.80 5.26 29.16
C ASP A 830 -15.18 5.65 30.52
N SER A 831 -15.68 6.75 31.11
CA SER A 831 -15.24 7.22 32.44
C SER A 831 -15.80 6.40 33.60
N TYR A 832 -16.78 5.52 33.39
CA TYR A 832 -17.44 4.76 34.45
C TYR A 832 -16.72 3.45 34.77
N PHE A 833 -16.31 2.70 33.76
CA PHE A 833 -15.79 1.34 33.90
C PHE A 833 -14.26 1.21 33.70
N ARG A 834 -13.57 2.27 33.28
CA ARG A 834 -12.15 2.21 32.87
C ARG A 834 -11.16 2.92 33.79
N PHE A 835 -11.58 3.47 34.92
CA PHE A 835 -10.69 4.07 35.92
C PHE A 835 -10.20 3.06 36.98
N GLN A 836 -9.97 1.83 36.59
CA GLN A 836 -9.32 0.86 37.49
C GLN A 836 -8.12 0.22 36.84
#